data_1db2be8bd0494f8e6fe08ab4e688e648
#
_entry.id   1db2be8bd0494f8e6fe08ab4e688e648
#
_cell.length_a   1.000
_cell.length_b   1.000
_cell.length_c   1.000
_cell.angle_alpha   90.00
_cell.angle_beta   90.00
_cell.angle_gamma   90.00
#
_symmetry.space_group_name_H-M   'P 1'
#
loop_
_entity.id
_entity.type
_entity.pdbx_description
1 polymer ?
#
loop_
_entity_poly.entity_id
_entity_poly.type
_entity_poly.pdbx_seq_one_letter_code
_entity_poly.pdbx_strand_id
1 'polypeptide(L)'
;MANFLLELGTEELPASFVRSSAQQWQRLVPATLAEQSLTNDSINVYATPRRLAVLVKGLPVQQLDREEEVKGPPASSAFKDGKPTKAAEGFAKKQGVEIEALEVRATDKGDFVFVLKKIPGRKTADILAELVPQWINKLEGKRFMRWADGDLKFPRPIRSMVALLDDTVLPITLVSGSDTVNSDRISQGHRVLHTSLTPQKGGTGGVSIPQAEDYVECLRAACVEVDRSQRKTQIQAQVEAAATKQGGYADITEELLEEVTDLVEWPNAVVGKFDEEFLILPPEVITTIIVTNQRYFPILKSPDFPELLPYFITISNGDPAKAAIIAAGNERVVRARLADGQFFYKADLAKPLEDYLPKLETVTFQEDLGTVRAKVDRLCKIASLIVNQLQITEQEQADVARAALLCKADLVTQMVYELPEMQGIMGQKYALASGESEAVATAIFEHYLPRGAGDKLPQTLTGQIVGIADKLDTLVSIFGLGMLPTGSSDPFALRRAANAITNIIWAAQLPVNLHQLLAEVVAEFTAARPETPGELLEQLYEFFLQRIRTLLQEEKNVDYDLVNAVLGENDPEYTERALRDLLDALERALFLQQIRNNQTLDLIYETVNRSTRLAAQGDLDKIELAPKTAVKPELFQKSSEQAFYDAIVQLVPQTQLSKQTRNYQQLVDSLTEIAPTVSNFFDGPESVLVMDSDPEIKQNRLNLLGLLRNHARVLADFGAIVNRF
;
A
#
# COMPACT_ATOMS: atom_id res chain seq x y z
N MET A 1 19.93 -9.27 36.89
CA MET A 1 19.22 -8.68 35.76
C MET A 1 18.93 -7.25 36.12
N ALA A 2 19.10 -6.32 35.17
CA ALA A 2 18.91 -4.88 35.40
C ALA A 2 17.79 -4.34 34.48
N ASN A 3 17.13 -3.25 34.88
CA ASN A 3 16.13 -2.56 34.10
C ASN A 3 16.73 -1.26 33.56
N PHE A 4 16.56 -1.00 32.25
CA PHE A 4 17.07 0.22 31.63
C PHE A 4 15.92 1.10 31.15
N LEU A 5 15.96 2.35 31.57
CA LEU A 5 15.06 3.42 31.10
C LEU A 5 15.84 4.45 30.29
N LEU A 6 15.33 4.77 29.12
CA LEU A 6 15.69 5.97 28.36
C LEU A 6 14.43 6.79 28.12
N GLU A 7 14.46 8.08 28.46
CA GLU A 7 13.45 9.07 28.04
C GLU A 7 14.13 10.25 27.35
N LEU A 8 13.59 10.69 26.24
CA LEU A 8 13.88 11.97 25.60
C LEU A 8 12.71 12.91 25.87
N GLY A 9 12.93 13.94 26.68
CA GLY A 9 11.98 15.02 26.88
C GLY A 9 12.13 16.08 25.77
N THR A 10 11.03 16.44 25.11
CA THR A 10 11.04 17.33 23.95
C THR A 10 10.02 18.45 24.07
N GLU A 11 10.11 19.45 23.19
CA GLU A 11 8.96 20.29 22.88
C GLU A 11 7.90 19.48 22.11
N GLU A 12 6.68 20.02 21.93
CA GLU A 12 5.53 19.28 21.39
C GLU A 12 5.79 18.70 19.99
N LEU A 13 5.90 17.38 19.92
CA LEU A 13 6.11 16.60 18.72
C LEU A 13 4.84 16.55 17.87
N PRO A 14 4.94 16.52 16.53
CA PRO A 14 3.80 16.24 15.66
C PRO A 14 3.20 14.85 15.96
N ALA A 15 1.87 14.71 16.01
CA ALA A 15 1.19 13.46 16.31
C ALA A 15 1.66 12.28 15.42
N SER A 16 1.83 12.53 14.12
CA SER A 16 2.34 11.50 13.20
C SER A 16 3.76 11.02 13.54
N PHE A 17 4.61 11.90 14.11
CA PHE A 17 5.95 11.52 14.54
C PHE A 17 5.92 10.77 15.88
N VAL A 18 5.04 11.14 16.81
CA VAL A 18 4.86 10.41 18.09
C VAL A 18 4.61 8.93 17.81
N ARG A 19 3.68 8.62 16.91
CA ARG A 19 3.37 7.24 16.51
C ARG A 19 4.54 6.58 15.79
N SER A 20 5.08 7.22 14.77
CA SER A 20 6.12 6.61 13.94
C SER A 20 7.42 6.37 14.71
N SER A 21 7.81 7.29 15.59
CA SER A 21 9.03 7.13 16.40
C SER A 21 8.92 5.98 17.41
N ALA A 22 7.74 5.79 18.02
CA ALA A 22 7.48 4.65 18.87
C ALA A 22 7.62 3.32 18.10
N GLN A 23 7.02 3.23 16.91
CA GLN A 23 7.14 2.05 16.04
C GLN A 23 8.58 1.79 15.58
N GLN A 24 9.35 2.84 15.32
CA GLN A 24 10.75 2.70 14.95
C GLN A 24 11.57 2.15 16.12
N TRP A 25 11.39 2.68 17.33
CA TRP A 25 12.09 2.15 18.50
C TRP A 25 11.64 0.73 18.89
N GLN A 26 10.38 0.38 18.70
CA GLN A 26 9.89 -1.00 18.89
C GLN A 26 10.61 -2.03 18.01
N ARG A 27 11.15 -1.61 16.86
CA ARG A 27 11.93 -2.46 15.95
C ARG A 27 13.44 -2.32 16.17
N LEU A 28 13.92 -1.10 16.33
CA LEU A 28 15.35 -0.78 16.40
C LEU A 28 16.00 -1.25 17.70
N VAL A 29 15.34 -1.01 18.85
CA VAL A 29 15.91 -1.33 20.17
C VAL A 29 16.13 -2.82 20.35
N PRO A 30 15.13 -3.71 20.14
CA PRO A 30 15.37 -5.15 20.28
C PRO A 30 16.41 -5.67 19.29
N ALA A 31 16.41 -5.19 18.03
CA ALA A 31 17.37 -5.61 17.03
C ALA A 31 18.82 -5.28 17.44
N THR A 32 19.05 -4.06 17.89
CA THR A 32 20.41 -3.61 18.29
C THR A 32 20.88 -4.27 19.60
N LEU A 33 19.99 -4.54 20.54
CA LEU A 33 20.34 -5.31 21.75
C LEU A 33 20.72 -6.76 21.39
N ALA A 34 19.99 -7.39 20.48
CA ALA A 34 20.30 -8.74 20.00
C ALA A 34 21.65 -8.80 19.27
N GLU A 35 21.97 -7.79 18.43
CA GLU A 35 23.29 -7.64 17.78
C GLU A 35 24.43 -7.59 18.80
N GLN A 36 24.18 -6.99 19.96
CA GLN A 36 25.12 -6.94 21.08
C GLN A 36 25.02 -8.17 22.02
N SER A 37 24.25 -9.19 21.64
CA SER A 37 24.05 -10.40 22.49
C SER A 37 23.54 -10.07 23.90
N LEU A 38 22.72 -9.03 24.02
CA LEU A 38 22.03 -8.67 25.25
C LEU A 38 20.60 -9.21 25.20
N THR A 39 20.32 -10.20 26.05
CA THR A 39 18.96 -10.73 26.23
C THR A 39 18.14 -9.79 27.10
N ASN A 40 16.83 -9.82 26.97
CA ASN A 40 15.90 -9.05 27.79
C ASN A 40 14.59 -9.82 28.00
N ASP A 41 13.84 -9.49 29.05
CA ASP A 41 12.54 -10.07 29.34
C ASP A 41 11.41 -9.36 28.58
N SER A 42 11.47 -8.03 28.52
CA SER A 42 10.49 -7.22 27.81
C SER A 42 11.04 -5.84 27.42
N ILE A 43 10.50 -5.29 26.35
CA ILE A 43 10.77 -3.92 25.86
C ILE A 43 9.45 -3.20 25.68
N ASN A 44 9.24 -2.11 26.42
CA ASN A 44 8.08 -1.26 26.33
C ASN A 44 8.50 0.11 25.82
N VAL A 45 7.88 0.58 24.75
CA VAL A 45 8.11 1.91 24.20
C VAL A 45 6.90 2.78 24.50
N TYR A 46 7.16 3.95 25.05
CA TYR A 46 6.17 4.95 25.40
C TYR A 46 6.39 6.23 24.61
N ALA A 47 5.32 6.86 24.16
CA ALA A 47 5.38 8.11 23.44
C ALA A 47 4.20 9.01 23.77
N THR A 48 4.49 10.27 23.97
CA THR A 48 3.52 11.36 24.18
C THR A 48 3.92 12.55 23.30
N PRO A 49 3.10 13.61 23.20
CA PRO A 49 3.52 14.82 22.48
C PRO A 49 4.86 15.40 22.91
N ARG A 50 5.29 15.16 24.14
CA ARG A 50 6.48 15.80 24.70
C ARG A 50 7.59 14.85 25.11
N ARG A 51 7.46 13.56 24.83
CA ARG A 51 8.48 12.55 25.17
C ARG A 51 8.43 11.31 24.30
N LEU A 52 9.58 10.70 24.17
CA LEU A 52 9.75 9.35 23.64
C LEU A 52 10.58 8.57 24.64
N ALA A 53 10.10 7.42 25.10
CA ALA A 53 10.81 6.62 26.09
C ALA A 53 10.79 5.12 25.75
N VAL A 54 11.80 4.41 26.25
CA VAL A 54 11.87 2.95 26.22
C VAL A 54 12.29 2.41 27.59
N LEU A 55 11.56 1.43 28.07
CA LEU A 55 11.86 0.66 29.28
C LEU A 55 12.18 -0.78 28.88
N VAL A 56 13.41 -1.18 29.08
CA VAL A 56 13.90 -2.55 28.83
C VAL A 56 14.09 -3.27 30.18
N LYS A 57 13.41 -4.38 30.35
CA LYS A 57 13.50 -5.18 31.61
C LYS A 57 14.33 -6.43 31.40
N GLY A 58 15.04 -6.84 32.45
CA GLY A 58 15.74 -8.13 32.47
C GLY A 58 17.04 -8.15 31.67
N LEU A 59 17.75 -7.03 31.56
CA LEU A 59 19.08 -7.00 30.93
C LEU A 59 20.14 -7.65 31.82
N PRO A 60 21.07 -8.46 31.27
CA PRO A 60 22.27 -8.89 32.03
C PRO A 60 23.14 -7.68 32.37
N VAL A 61 23.80 -7.70 33.50
CA VAL A 61 24.73 -6.61 33.92
C VAL A 61 25.95 -6.53 32.99
N GLN A 62 26.31 -7.64 32.39
CA GLN A 62 27.45 -7.78 31.49
C GLN A 62 27.11 -8.84 30.43
N GLN A 63 27.64 -8.69 29.22
CA GLN A 63 27.60 -9.74 28.19
C GLN A 63 28.27 -11.03 28.71
N LEU A 64 27.79 -12.15 28.21
CA LEU A 64 28.51 -13.43 28.44
C LEU A 64 29.88 -13.34 27.74
N ASP A 65 30.89 -13.95 28.39
CA ASP A 65 32.17 -14.15 27.73
C ASP A 65 31.96 -15.03 26.50
N ARG A 66 32.61 -14.66 25.40
CA ARG A 66 32.54 -15.45 24.17
C ARG A 66 33.91 -15.99 23.82
N GLU A 67 33.91 -17.15 23.23
CA GLU A 67 35.11 -17.74 22.65
C GLU A 67 35.08 -17.51 21.14
N GLU A 68 36.15 -16.94 20.64
CA GLU A 68 36.35 -16.74 19.20
C GLU A 68 37.52 -17.62 18.74
N GLU A 69 37.23 -18.48 17.79
CA GLU A 69 38.26 -19.31 17.18
C GLU A 69 38.90 -18.53 16.03
N VAL A 70 40.19 -18.25 16.16
CA VAL A 70 40.94 -17.50 15.16
C VAL A 70 41.91 -18.45 14.44
N LYS A 71 41.75 -18.57 13.11
CA LYS A 71 42.64 -19.33 12.25
C LYS A 71 43.96 -18.57 12.02
N GLY A 72 45.07 -19.23 12.30
CA GLY A 72 46.42 -18.69 12.14
C GLY A 72 47.14 -19.22 10.90
N PRO A 73 48.49 -19.13 10.89
CA PRO A 73 49.34 -19.60 9.79
C PRO A 73 49.27 -21.11 9.63
N PRO A 74 49.72 -21.67 8.46
CA PRO A 74 49.91 -23.08 8.27
C PRO A 74 50.82 -23.69 9.36
N ALA A 75 50.51 -24.86 9.85
CA ALA A 75 51.27 -25.53 10.92
C ALA A 75 52.75 -25.73 10.55
N SER A 76 53.04 -26.02 9.28
CA SER A 76 54.42 -26.15 8.76
C SER A 76 55.23 -24.87 8.84
N SER A 77 54.57 -23.70 8.84
CA SER A 77 55.23 -22.40 9.01
C SER A 77 55.33 -21.98 10.47
N ALA A 78 54.36 -22.41 11.28
CA ALA A 78 54.26 -22.05 12.68
C ALA A 78 55.16 -22.94 13.61
N PHE A 79 55.34 -24.19 13.26
CA PHE A 79 56.17 -25.13 14.04
C PHE A 79 57.19 -25.82 13.16
N LYS A 80 58.44 -25.90 13.62
CA LYS A 80 59.54 -26.61 12.97
C LYS A 80 60.18 -27.53 14.01
N ASP A 81 60.22 -28.83 13.70
CA ASP A 81 60.72 -29.89 14.61
C ASP A 81 60.06 -29.82 16.02
N GLY A 82 58.75 -29.55 16.08
CA GLY A 82 57.97 -29.41 17.29
C GLY A 82 58.24 -28.13 18.10
N LYS A 83 59.09 -27.21 17.59
CA LYS A 83 59.36 -25.91 18.25
C LYS A 83 58.64 -24.78 17.56
N PRO A 84 58.11 -23.80 18.29
CA PRO A 84 57.45 -22.63 17.72
C PRO A 84 58.45 -21.77 16.95
N THR A 85 58.04 -21.27 15.81
CA THR A 85 58.78 -20.33 14.98
C THR A 85 58.33 -18.87 15.24
N LYS A 86 59.06 -17.90 14.68
CA LYS A 86 58.64 -16.49 14.74
C LYS A 86 57.22 -16.25 14.19
N ALA A 87 56.70 -17.15 13.34
CA ALA A 87 55.33 -17.03 12.82
C ALA A 87 54.31 -17.44 13.92
N ALA A 88 54.58 -18.46 14.69
CA ALA A 88 53.75 -18.83 15.82
C ALA A 88 53.81 -17.79 16.94
N GLU A 89 55.02 -17.30 17.30
CA GLU A 89 55.23 -16.26 18.30
C GLU A 89 54.52 -14.96 17.89
N GLY A 90 54.65 -14.54 16.62
CA GLY A 90 53.98 -13.35 16.08
C GLY A 90 52.47 -13.50 16.10
N PHE A 91 51.92 -14.67 15.78
CA PHE A 91 50.49 -14.95 15.83
C PHE A 91 49.95 -14.93 17.27
N ALA A 92 50.62 -15.64 18.21
CA ALA A 92 50.24 -15.64 19.62
C ALA A 92 50.25 -14.21 20.19
N LYS A 93 51.33 -13.47 19.95
CA LYS A 93 51.46 -12.06 20.39
C LYS A 93 50.37 -11.16 19.78
N LYS A 94 50.01 -11.34 18.51
CA LYS A 94 48.97 -10.58 17.85
C LYS A 94 47.59 -10.87 18.46
N GLN A 95 47.37 -12.11 18.87
CA GLN A 95 46.10 -12.52 19.48
C GLN A 95 46.05 -12.30 20.99
N GLY A 96 47.18 -11.92 21.61
CA GLY A 96 47.29 -11.67 23.04
C GLY A 96 47.21 -12.94 23.90
N VAL A 97 47.74 -14.09 23.37
CA VAL A 97 47.71 -15.41 24.04
C VAL A 97 49.14 -15.94 24.17
N GLU A 98 49.32 -16.88 25.10
CA GLU A 98 50.56 -17.63 25.23
C GLU A 98 50.71 -18.66 24.09
N ILE A 99 51.92 -19.04 23.75
CA ILE A 99 52.18 -19.97 22.64
C ILE A 99 51.54 -21.33 22.89
N GLU A 100 51.49 -21.77 24.13
CA GLU A 100 50.91 -23.01 24.57
C GLU A 100 49.40 -23.11 24.30
N ALA A 101 48.74 -22.01 24.09
CA ALA A 101 47.30 -21.95 23.73
C ALA A 101 47.05 -22.18 22.24
N LEU A 102 48.11 -22.33 21.42
CA LEU A 102 47.99 -22.59 19.99
C LEU A 102 47.75 -24.10 19.74
N GLU A 103 46.65 -24.40 19.04
CA GLU A 103 46.31 -25.77 18.64
C GLU A 103 46.50 -25.98 17.14
N VAL A 104 47.09 -27.12 16.76
CA VAL A 104 47.17 -27.50 15.34
C VAL A 104 45.98 -28.37 15.01
N ARG A 105 45.25 -27.99 13.96
CA ARG A 105 44.11 -28.74 13.45
C ARG A 105 44.15 -28.94 11.95
N ALA A 106 43.76 -30.12 11.51
CA ALA A 106 43.63 -30.47 10.12
C ALA A 106 42.40 -29.75 9.47
N THR A 107 42.61 -29.19 8.27
CA THR A 107 41.56 -28.61 7.44
C THR A 107 41.67 -29.16 6.02
N ASP A 108 40.64 -28.99 5.20
CA ASP A 108 40.65 -29.39 3.77
C ASP A 108 41.81 -28.79 2.96
N LYS A 109 42.45 -27.75 3.49
CA LYS A 109 43.58 -27.03 2.84
C LYS A 109 44.94 -27.30 3.55
N GLY A 110 45.00 -28.34 4.40
CA GLY A 110 46.17 -28.69 5.21
C GLY A 110 46.04 -28.32 6.69
N ASP A 111 47.08 -28.55 7.46
CA ASP A 111 47.12 -28.29 8.89
C ASP A 111 47.39 -26.80 9.16
N PHE A 112 46.54 -26.21 9.99
CA PHE A 112 46.67 -24.81 10.41
C PHE A 112 46.69 -24.68 11.94
N VAL A 113 47.27 -23.59 12.39
CA VAL A 113 47.24 -23.21 13.80
C VAL A 113 45.94 -22.51 14.08
N PHE A 114 45.28 -22.87 15.20
CA PHE A 114 44.11 -22.20 15.71
C PHE A 114 44.35 -21.75 17.15
N VAL A 115 43.67 -20.70 17.55
CA VAL A 115 43.64 -20.26 18.92
C VAL A 115 42.19 -19.95 19.32
N LEU A 116 41.80 -20.43 20.49
CA LEU A 116 40.54 -20.08 21.09
C LEU A 116 40.75 -18.84 21.98
N LYS A 117 40.31 -17.70 21.50
CA LYS A 117 40.47 -16.42 22.20
C LYS A 117 39.23 -16.19 23.08
N LYS A 118 39.44 -16.07 24.39
CA LYS A 118 38.38 -15.64 25.30
C LYS A 118 38.24 -14.12 25.22
N ILE A 119 37.08 -13.64 24.78
CA ILE A 119 36.74 -12.25 24.74
C ILE A 119 35.80 -11.97 25.93
N PRO A 120 36.29 -11.23 26.96
CA PRO A 120 35.43 -10.92 28.11
C PRO A 120 34.23 -10.10 27.64
N GLY A 121 33.08 -10.41 28.18
CA GLY A 121 31.86 -9.67 27.91
C GLY A 121 32.01 -8.20 28.37
N ARG A 122 31.43 -7.28 27.60
CA ARG A 122 31.39 -5.85 27.96
C ARG A 122 30.27 -5.60 28.95
N LYS A 123 30.44 -4.59 29.81
CA LYS A 123 29.38 -4.14 30.72
C LYS A 123 28.20 -3.58 29.92
N THR A 124 27.00 -3.93 30.32
CA THR A 124 25.76 -3.45 29.69
C THR A 124 25.64 -1.92 29.70
N ALA A 125 26.10 -1.28 30.79
CA ALA A 125 26.14 0.17 30.91
C ALA A 125 26.96 0.84 29.76
N ASP A 126 28.15 0.29 29.45
CA ASP A 126 29.02 0.83 28.40
C ASP A 126 28.40 0.65 27.01
N ILE A 127 27.76 -0.49 26.77
CA ILE A 127 27.06 -0.78 25.50
C ILE A 127 25.88 0.14 25.33
N LEU A 128 25.05 0.33 26.35
CA LEU A 128 23.90 1.23 26.29
C LEU A 128 24.31 2.69 26.06
N ALA A 129 25.43 3.13 26.65
CA ALA A 129 25.95 4.47 26.40
C ALA A 129 26.34 4.70 24.93
N GLU A 130 26.77 3.66 24.21
CA GLU A 130 27.06 3.71 22.77
C GLU A 130 25.81 3.59 21.90
N LEU A 131 24.81 2.78 22.32
CA LEU A 131 23.60 2.53 21.54
C LEU A 131 22.61 3.69 21.58
N VAL A 132 22.47 4.37 22.72
CA VAL A 132 21.47 5.45 22.90
C VAL A 132 21.62 6.57 21.86
N PRO A 133 22.80 7.13 21.59
CA PRO A 133 22.97 8.11 20.53
C PRO A 133 22.60 7.56 19.15
N GLN A 134 22.85 6.28 18.88
CA GLN A 134 22.48 5.65 17.62
C GLN A 134 20.96 5.52 17.48
N TRP A 135 20.23 5.14 18.55
CA TRP A 135 18.78 5.06 18.53
C TRP A 135 18.12 6.40 18.23
N ILE A 136 18.70 7.48 18.74
CA ILE A 136 18.22 8.85 18.50
C ILE A 136 18.50 9.28 17.06
N ASN A 137 19.73 9.08 16.58
CA ASN A 137 20.15 9.51 15.24
C ASN A 137 19.53 8.69 14.09
N LYS A 138 19.11 7.45 14.34
CA LYS A 138 18.45 6.58 13.34
C LYS A 138 16.95 6.82 13.21
N LEU A 139 16.35 7.70 14.04
CA LEU A 139 14.94 8.06 13.87
C LEU A 139 14.75 8.85 12.59
N GLU A 140 13.73 8.47 11.84
CA GLU A 140 13.35 9.11 10.59
C GLU A 140 11.96 9.75 10.70
N GLY A 141 11.75 10.83 9.97
CA GLY A 141 10.47 11.52 9.94
C GLY A 141 10.46 12.69 8.96
N LYS A 142 9.26 13.19 8.71
CA LYS A 142 9.07 14.38 7.87
C LYS A 142 9.44 15.65 8.66
N ARG A 143 10.05 16.62 7.98
CA ARG A 143 10.31 17.97 8.52
C ARG A 143 11.23 17.97 9.75
N PHE A 144 12.32 17.20 9.73
CA PHE A 144 13.38 17.33 10.72
C PHE A 144 14.08 18.69 10.53
N MET A 145 14.37 19.33 11.66
CA MET A 145 15.08 20.60 11.72
C MET A 145 16.41 20.40 12.45
N ARG A 146 17.42 21.19 12.10
CA ARG A 146 18.66 21.30 12.88
C ARG A 146 18.40 22.22 14.05
N TRP A 147 18.92 21.87 15.21
CA TRP A 147 18.79 22.65 16.42
C TRP A 147 20.17 23.16 16.86
N ALA A 148 20.22 24.40 17.34
CA ALA A 148 21.46 25.12 17.61
C ALA A 148 22.37 25.21 16.36
N ASP A 149 23.67 25.29 16.56
CA ASP A 149 24.71 25.37 15.52
C ASP A 149 25.28 23.99 15.11
N GLY A 150 24.63 22.89 15.56
CA GLY A 150 25.06 21.52 15.31
C GLY A 150 24.29 20.79 14.21
N ASP A 151 24.61 19.50 14.05
CA ASP A 151 24.06 18.65 13.02
C ASP A 151 22.92 17.71 13.48
N LEU A 152 22.59 17.73 14.79
CA LEU A 152 21.49 16.92 15.32
C LEU A 152 20.17 17.35 14.70
N LYS A 153 19.52 16.43 14.00
CA LYS A 153 18.21 16.66 13.37
C LYS A 153 17.13 15.98 14.18
N PHE A 154 16.13 16.74 14.59
CA PHE A 154 14.95 16.21 15.29
C PHE A 154 13.73 17.10 14.98
N PRO A 155 12.46 16.62 15.03
CA PRO A 155 11.30 17.44 14.70
C PRO A 155 11.07 18.62 15.64
N ARG A 156 11.50 18.48 16.90
CA ARG A 156 11.45 19.52 17.94
C ARG A 156 12.69 19.44 18.83
N PRO A 157 13.09 20.52 19.53
CA PRO A 157 14.25 20.48 20.40
C PRO A 157 14.13 19.42 21.50
N ILE A 158 15.19 18.64 21.69
CA ILE A 158 15.33 17.76 22.87
C ILE A 158 15.76 18.63 24.02
N ARG A 159 15.01 18.61 25.13
CA ARG A 159 15.22 19.48 26.31
C ARG A 159 15.82 18.76 27.49
N SER A 160 15.56 17.47 27.62
CA SER A 160 16.04 16.66 28.73
C SER A 160 16.20 15.20 28.27
N MET A 161 17.01 14.47 29.02
CA MET A 161 17.19 13.05 28.83
C MET A 161 17.23 12.35 30.18
N VAL A 162 16.40 11.32 30.36
CA VAL A 162 16.54 10.38 31.48
C VAL A 162 17.20 9.13 30.95
N ALA A 163 18.28 8.69 31.60
CA ALA A 163 18.92 7.40 31.30
C ALA A 163 19.32 6.70 32.60
N LEU A 164 18.58 5.67 32.97
CA LEU A 164 18.78 4.91 34.20
C LEU A 164 19.03 3.44 33.90
N LEU A 165 20.02 2.86 34.58
CA LEU A 165 20.17 1.42 34.70
C LEU A 165 19.88 1.07 36.16
N ASP A 166 18.73 0.48 36.43
CA ASP A 166 18.10 0.36 37.74
C ASP A 166 17.95 1.74 38.41
N ASP A 167 18.75 2.04 39.44
CA ASP A 167 18.79 3.31 40.17
C ASP A 167 19.96 4.22 39.76
N THR A 168 20.82 3.76 38.86
CA THR A 168 22.06 4.45 38.51
C THR A 168 21.87 5.23 37.19
N VAL A 169 22.21 6.54 37.23
CA VAL A 169 22.22 7.36 36.01
C VAL A 169 23.40 6.96 35.13
N LEU A 170 23.12 6.55 33.90
CA LEU A 170 24.14 6.32 32.87
C LEU A 170 24.61 7.68 32.31
N PRO A 171 25.91 7.98 32.32
CA PRO A 171 26.43 9.26 31.84
C PRO A 171 26.42 9.30 30.30
N ILE A 172 25.35 9.82 29.72
CA ILE A 172 25.17 10.01 28.29
C ILE A 172 25.01 11.49 27.98
N THR A 173 25.71 11.96 26.95
CA THR A 173 25.64 13.35 26.50
C THR A 173 25.27 13.37 25.01
N LEU A 174 24.21 14.10 24.68
CA LEU A 174 23.88 14.48 23.30
C LEU A 174 24.45 15.84 23.01
N VAL A 175 25.23 15.93 21.94
CA VAL A 175 25.88 17.18 21.53
C VAL A 175 25.28 17.62 20.18
N SER A 176 24.91 18.91 20.11
CA SER A 176 24.49 19.57 18.87
C SER A 176 25.14 20.95 18.79
N GLY A 177 26.35 20.99 18.21
CA GLY A 177 27.16 22.23 18.23
C GLY A 177 27.53 22.67 19.62
N SER A 178 27.14 23.91 20.00
CA SER A 178 27.35 24.48 21.33
C SER A 178 26.35 23.97 22.37
N ASP A 179 25.23 23.37 21.98
CA ASP A 179 24.21 22.84 22.87
C ASP A 179 24.50 21.40 23.29
N THR A 180 24.30 21.12 24.59
CA THR A 180 24.46 19.79 25.17
C THR A 180 23.27 19.43 26.04
N VAL A 181 22.80 18.16 25.90
CA VAL A 181 21.78 17.55 26.77
C VAL A 181 22.43 16.38 27.49
N ASN A 182 22.59 16.51 28.79
CA ASN A 182 23.11 15.44 29.62
C ASN A 182 21.98 14.58 30.19
N SER A 183 22.25 13.32 30.39
CA SER A 183 21.36 12.44 31.09
C SER A 183 21.26 12.74 32.58
N ASP A 184 20.06 12.54 33.11
CA ASP A 184 19.73 12.70 34.53
C ASP A 184 18.68 11.65 34.92
N ARG A 185 18.16 11.71 36.12
CA ARG A 185 16.97 10.97 36.59
C ARG A 185 15.68 11.80 36.59
N ILE A 186 15.76 13.05 36.19
CA ILE A 186 14.66 14.01 36.30
C ILE A 186 13.90 14.07 34.95
N SER A 187 12.66 13.59 34.95
CA SER A 187 11.69 13.80 33.90
C SER A 187 10.85 15.06 34.15
N GLN A 188 9.90 15.37 33.26
CA GLN A 188 8.99 16.49 33.36
C GLN A 188 7.57 16.02 33.63
N GLY A 189 6.87 16.58 34.61
CA GLY A 189 5.45 16.32 34.82
C GLY A 189 4.56 17.03 33.78
N HIS A 190 3.25 16.87 33.93
CA HIS A 190 2.28 17.52 33.06
C HIS A 190 2.40 19.05 33.11
N ARG A 191 2.47 19.66 31.94
CA ARG A 191 2.75 21.10 31.77
C ARG A 191 1.85 22.05 32.58
N VAL A 192 0.59 21.68 32.80
CA VAL A 192 -0.42 22.52 33.46
C VAL A 192 -0.79 21.98 34.84
N LEU A 193 -0.88 20.65 35.00
CA LEU A 193 -1.45 20.01 36.16
C LEU A 193 -0.40 19.69 37.24
N HIS A 194 0.86 19.48 36.85
CA HIS A 194 1.92 19.21 37.78
C HIS A 194 2.68 20.48 38.09
N THR A 195 2.56 20.97 39.35
CA THR A 195 3.30 22.09 39.87
C THR A 195 4.34 21.56 40.86
N SER A 196 5.62 21.62 40.51
CA SER A 196 6.70 21.29 41.45
C SER A 196 7.02 22.47 42.34
N LEU A 197 7.39 22.18 43.58
CA LEU A 197 7.92 23.17 44.54
C LEU A 197 9.31 23.73 44.14
N THR A 198 9.97 23.13 43.14
CA THR A 198 11.25 23.57 42.60
C THR A 198 11.16 23.75 41.09
N PRO A 199 10.74 24.91 40.56
CA PRO A 199 10.70 25.14 39.13
C PRO A 199 12.14 25.20 38.56
N GLN A 200 12.44 24.28 37.63
CA GLN A 200 13.64 24.42 36.80
C GLN A 200 13.42 25.52 35.76
N LYS A 201 14.49 26.19 35.33
CA LYS A 201 14.42 27.27 34.35
C LYS A 201 13.66 26.85 33.08
N GLY A 202 12.50 27.44 32.88
CA GLY A 202 11.69 27.29 31.65
C GLY A 202 10.73 26.09 31.64
N GLY A 203 10.41 25.45 32.78
CA GLY A 203 9.58 24.24 32.76
C GLY A 203 8.65 24.08 33.96
N THR A 204 7.67 23.28 33.72
CA THR A 204 6.85 22.50 34.63
C THR A 204 7.76 21.67 35.55
N GLY A 205 7.37 21.41 36.78
CA GLY A 205 8.20 20.81 37.81
C GLY A 205 8.80 19.45 37.40
N GLY A 206 10.07 19.29 37.76
CA GLY A 206 10.79 18.03 37.55
C GLY A 206 10.23 16.89 38.40
N VAL A 207 10.16 15.70 37.78
CA VAL A 207 9.77 14.44 38.42
C VAL A 207 10.99 13.55 38.54
N SER A 208 11.46 13.34 39.80
CA SER A 208 12.58 12.44 40.03
C SER A 208 12.11 10.99 39.87
N ILE A 209 12.81 10.21 39.05
CA ILE A 209 12.57 8.80 38.84
C ILE A 209 13.59 8.02 39.71
N PRO A 210 13.16 7.38 40.80
CA PRO A 210 14.09 6.67 41.70
C PRO A 210 14.74 5.47 41.04
N GLN A 211 13.94 4.65 40.38
CA GLN A 211 14.37 3.45 39.66
C GLN A 211 13.72 3.40 38.27
N ALA A 212 14.36 2.74 37.32
CA ALA A 212 13.88 2.63 35.94
C ALA A 212 12.44 2.06 35.85
N GLU A 213 12.10 1.11 36.71
CA GLU A 213 10.79 0.46 36.75
C GLU A 213 9.65 1.36 37.29
N ASP A 214 9.98 2.38 38.11
CA ASP A 214 9.00 3.31 38.68
C ASP A 214 8.51 4.36 37.68
N TYR A 215 9.07 4.39 36.49
CA TYR A 215 8.85 5.43 35.47
C TYR A 215 7.37 5.72 35.20
N VAL A 216 6.59 4.69 34.90
CA VAL A 216 5.18 4.84 34.55
C VAL A 216 4.37 5.40 35.70
N GLU A 217 4.60 4.90 36.91
CA GLU A 217 3.88 5.32 38.12
C GLU A 217 4.22 6.74 38.53
N CYS A 218 5.52 7.10 38.48
CA CYS A 218 5.99 8.45 38.78
C CYS A 218 5.36 9.47 37.82
N LEU A 219 5.29 9.18 36.53
CA LEU A 219 4.71 10.10 35.56
C LEU A 219 3.18 10.15 35.68
N ARG A 220 2.52 9.04 35.96
CA ARG A 220 1.06 9.04 36.21
C ARG A 220 0.72 9.88 37.43
N ALA A 221 1.49 9.80 38.53
CA ALA A 221 1.32 10.65 39.68
C ALA A 221 1.54 12.15 39.36
N ALA A 222 2.34 12.44 38.33
CA ALA A 222 2.56 13.78 37.79
C ALA A 222 1.60 14.15 36.63
N CYS A 223 0.45 13.49 36.53
CA CYS A 223 -0.58 13.69 35.51
C CYS A 223 -0.07 13.49 34.08
N VAL A 224 0.77 12.50 33.85
CA VAL A 224 1.22 12.07 32.52
C VAL A 224 0.92 10.58 32.36
N GLU A 225 -0.02 10.23 31.50
CA GLU A 225 -0.26 8.85 31.10
C GLU A 225 0.64 8.53 29.90
N VAL A 226 1.74 7.84 30.18
CA VAL A 226 2.72 7.48 29.13
C VAL A 226 2.28 6.30 28.29
N ASP A 227 1.45 5.42 28.83
CA ASP A 227 0.92 4.28 28.11
C ASP A 227 -0.13 4.75 27.10
N ARG A 228 0.24 4.66 25.83
CA ARG A 228 -0.59 5.07 24.70
C ARG A 228 -1.92 4.30 24.63
N SER A 229 -1.90 3.01 24.94
CA SER A 229 -3.10 2.16 24.87
C SER A 229 -4.10 2.55 25.97
N GLN A 230 -3.60 2.81 27.17
CA GLN A 230 -4.44 3.29 28.26
C GLN A 230 -4.98 4.69 27.99
N ARG A 231 -4.15 5.58 27.45
CA ARG A 231 -4.58 6.93 27.06
C ARG A 231 -5.67 6.90 25.99
N LYS A 232 -5.54 6.03 24.96
CA LYS A 232 -6.54 5.81 23.91
C LYS A 232 -7.88 5.34 24.52
N THR A 233 -7.83 4.33 25.37
CA THR A 233 -9.02 3.79 26.05
C THR A 233 -9.72 4.84 26.92
N GLN A 234 -8.95 5.65 27.65
CA GLN A 234 -9.49 6.75 28.45
C GLN A 234 -10.18 7.81 27.59
N ILE A 235 -9.60 8.18 26.45
CA ILE A 235 -10.18 9.13 25.50
C ILE A 235 -11.51 8.59 24.98
N GLN A 236 -11.52 7.36 24.47
CA GLN A 236 -12.73 6.74 23.93
C GLN A 236 -13.85 6.72 24.96
N ALA A 237 -13.60 6.22 26.16
CA ALA A 237 -14.58 6.15 27.23
C ALA A 237 -15.13 7.55 27.63
N GLN A 238 -14.27 8.56 27.71
CA GLN A 238 -14.67 9.91 28.02
C GLN A 238 -15.53 10.54 26.91
N VAL A 239 -15.17 10.32 25.66
CA VAL A 239 -15.89 10.82 24.49
C VAL A 239 -17.28 10.18 24.39
N GLU A 240 -17.38 8.86 24.54
CA GLU A 240 -18.66 8.13 24.56
C GLU A 240 -19.59 8.60 25.70
N ALA A 241 -19.03 8.72 26.90
CA ALA A 241 -19.78 9.20 28.06
C ALA A 241 -20.25 10.67 27.89
N ALA A 242 -19.43 11.51 27.29
CA ALA A 242 -19.75 12.90 27.01
C ALA A 242 -20.88 13.02 25.95
N ALA A 243 -20.82 12.24 24.89
CA ALA A 243 -21.87 12.19 23.86
C ALA A 243 -23.19 11.69 24.41
N THR A 244 -23.19 10.62 25.21
CA THR A 244 -24.38 10.07 25.86
C THR A 244 -25.08 11.10 26.75
N LYS A 245 -24.34 11.92 27.48
CA LYS A 245 -24.88 13.02 28.29
C LYS A 245 -25.59 14.08 27.46
N GLN A 246 -25.25 14.24 26.19
CA GLN A 246 -25.92 15.16 25.27
C GLN A 246 -27.08 14.49 24.51
N GLY A 247 -27.36 13.23 24.80
CA GLY A 247 -28.46 12.47 24.18
C GLY A 247 -28.12 11.97 22.76
N GLY A 248 -26.86 11.81 22.46
CA GLY A 248 -26.37 11.35 21.16
C GLY A 248 -25.21 10.36 21.24
N TYR A 249 -24.57 10.13 20.10
CA TYR A 249 -23.48 9.19 19.90
C TYR A 249 -22.27 9.92 19.32
N ALA A 250 -21.08 9.66 19.84
CA ALA A 250 -19.87 10.25 19.27
C ALA A 250 -19.49 9.56 17.97
N ASP A 251 -19.16 10.33 16.94
CA ASP A 251 -18.54 9.81 15.72
C ASP A 251 -17.03 9.67 15.95
N ILE A 252 -16.63 8.46 16.31
CA ILE A 252 -15.25 8.11 16.66
C ILE A 252 -14.65 7.31 15.52
N THR A 253 -13.96 8.00 14.59
CA THR A 253 -13.14 7.30 13.61
C THR A 253 -11.82 6.89 14.24
N GLU A 254 -11.29 5.73 13.83
CA GLU A 254 -10.00 5.21 14.32
C GLU A 254 -8.88 6.22 14.07
N GLU A 255 -8.87 6.86 12.91
CA GLU A 255 -7.85 7.84 12.53
C GLU A 255 -7.84 9.06 13.46
N LEU A 256 -9.02 9.63 13.74
CA LEU A 256 -9.17 10.77 14.66
C LEU A 256 -8.75 10.40 16.09
N LEU A 257 -9.21 9.26 16.58
CA LEU A 257 -8.87 8.76 17.91
C LEU A 257 -7.37 8.55 18.08
N GLU A 258 -6.73 7.96 17.09
CA GLU A 258 -5.28 7.76 17.03
C GLU A 258 -4.52 9.10 17.03
N GLU A 259 -4.95 10.08 16.21
CA GLU A 259 -4.32 11.40 16.15
C GLU A 259 -4.47 12.15 17.49
N VAL A 260 -5.68 12.17 18.05
CA VAL A 260 -5.96 12.87 19.33
C VAL A 260 -5.21 12.22 20.48
N THR A 261 -5.06 10.89 20.50
CA THR A 261 -4.25 10.17 21.49
C THR A 261 -2.80 10.67 21.51
N ASP A 262 -2.27 11.01 20.33
CA ASP A 262 -0.89 11.48 20.16
C ASP A 262 -0.74 13.01 20.38
N LEU A 263 -1.82 13.73 20.72
CA LEU A 263 -1.80 15.17 20.99
C LEU A 263 -1.88 15.52 22.49
N VAL A 264 -2.19 14.57 23.37
CA VAL A 264 -2.39 14.82 24.80
C VAL A 264 -1.57 13.87 25.69
N GLU A 265 -1.26 14.31 26.91
CA GLU A 265 -0.60 13.50 27.93
C GLU A 265 -1.57 13.08 29.05
N TRP A 266 -2.60 13.91 29.32
CA TRP A 266 -3.63 13.67 30.33
C TRP A 266 -4.99 14.09 29.77
N PRO A 267 -5.71 13.14 29.14
CA PRO A 267 -6.92 13.49 28.42
C PRO A 267 -8.05 13.95 29.34
N ASN A 268 -8.73 15.02 28.94
CA ASN A 268 -9.93 15.51 29.56
C ASN A 268 -10.95 15.92 28.50
N ALA A 269 -12.09 15.22 28.43
CA ALA A 269 -13.12 15.53 27.46
C ALA A 269 -13.89 16.79 27.86
N VAL A 270 -14.01 17.73 26.95
CA VAL A 270 -14.75 18.97 27.09
C VAL A 270 -15.79 19.07 25.97
N VAL A 271 -17.06 19.23 26.34
CA VAL A 271 -18.15 19.42 25.38
C VAL A 271 -18.27 20.89 25.04
N GLY A 272 -18.31 21.19 23.75
CA GLY A 272 -18.66 22.49 23.22
C GLY A 272 -19.94 22.41 22.38
N LYS A 273 -20.56 23.55 22.12
CA LYS A 273 -21.79 23.67 21.31
C LYS A 273 -21.61 24.75 20.24
N PHE A 274 -22.41 24.65 19.19
CA PHE A 274 -22.58 25.68 18.18
C PHE A 274 -24.07 25.97 17.96
N ASP A 275 -24.36 27.06 17.29
CA ASP A 275 -25.74 27.47 17.07
C ASP A 275 -26.46 26.54 16.08
N GLU A 276 -27.70 26.14 16.38
CA GLU A 276 -28.48 25.20 15.55
C GLU A 276 -28.66 25.68 14.09
N GLU A 277 -28.61 27.00 13.88
CA GLU A 277 -28.73 27.58 12.54
C GLU A 277 -27.69 27.07 11.55
N PHE A 278 -26.53 26.60 12.03
CA PHE A 278 -25.47 26.02 11.19
C PHE A 278 -25.80 24.59 10.72
N LEU A 279 -26.78 23.93 11.29
CA LEU A 279 -27.23 22.60 10.84
C LEU A 279 -27.90 22.63 9.45
N ILE A 280 -28.12 23.83 8.88
CA ILE A 280 -28.50 23.99 7.48
C ILE A 280 -27.36 23.62 6.50
N LEU A 281 -26.11 23.66 6.97
CA LEU A 281 -24.98 23.21 6.17
C LEU A 281 -25.04 21.70 5.96
N PRO A 282 -24.52 21.19 4.83
CA PRO A 282 -24.34 19.76 4.66
C PRO A 282 -23.56 19.17 5.84
N PRO A 283 -23.98 18.03 6.39
CA PRO A 283 -23.30 17.39 7.54
C PRO A 283 -21.81 17.18 7.28
N GLU A 284 -21.44 16.88 6.04
CA GLU A 284 -20.06 16.65 5.64
C GLU A 284 -19.18 17.91 5.81
N VAL A 285 -19.74 19.10 5.56
CA VAL A 285 -19.04 20.37 5.79
C VAL A 285 -18.79 20.60 7.27
N ILE A 286 -19.85 20.41 8.09
CA ILE A 286 -19.73 20.56 9.55
C ILE A 286 -18.72 19.56 10.11
N THR A 287 -18.80 18.30 9.70
CA THR A 287 -17.85 17.24 10.10
C THR A 287 -16.44 17.57 9.70
N THR A 288 -16.21 18.05 8.46
CA THR A 288 -14.88 18.45 7.99
C THR A 288 -14.30 19.57 8.86
N ILE A 289 -15.09 20.60 9.16
CA ILE A 289 -14.66 21.71 10.03
C ILE A 289 -14.32 21.19 11.43
N ILE A 290 -15.15 20.34 12.02
CA ILE A 290 -14.98 19.82 13.37
C ILE A 290 -13.82 18.82 13.44
N VAL A 291 -13.77 17.84 12.53
CA VAL A 291 -12.80 16.74 12.55
C VAL A 291 -11.48 17.18 11.94
N THR A 292 -11.48 17.55 10.66
CA THR A 292 -10.25 17.76 9.89
C THR A 292 -9.50 19.01 10.33
N ASN A 293 -10.20 20.08 10.66
CA ASN A 293 -9.56 21.34 11.02
C ASN A 293 -9.29 21.47 12.51
N GLN A 294 -10.17 20.93 13.39
CA GLN A 294 -10.09 21.13 14.83
C GLN A 294 -9.73 19.86 15.63
N ARG A 295 -9.81 18.67 15.05
CA ARG A 295 -9.60 17.37 15.73
C ARG A 295 -10.57 17.16 16.88
N TYR A 296 -11.82 17.58 16.70
CA TYR A 296 -12.89 17.34 17.66
C TYR A 296 -13.79 16.21 17.18
N PHE A 297 -14.50 15.57 18.09
CA PHE A 297 -15.45 14.49 17.80
C PHE A 297 -16.86 15.07 17.64
N PRO A 298 -17.53 14.90 16.48
CA PRO A 298 -18.91 15.27 16.30
C PRO A 298 -19.84 14.37 17.13
N ILE A 299 -21.03 14.89 17.46
CA ILE A 299 -22.07 14.08 18.10
C ILE A 299 -23.21 13.87 17.10
N LEU A 300 -23.53 12.60 16.82
CA LEU A 300 -24.62 12.16 15.97
C LEU A 300 -25.90 11.95 16.81
N LYS A 301 -27.07 12.14 16.18
CA LYS A 301 -28.36 11.79 16.79
C LYS A 301 -28.55 10.29 16.95
N SER A 302 -28.05 9.51 15.99
CA SER A 302 -28.14 8.05 15.93
C SER A 302 -26.88 7.47 15.28
N PRO A 303 -26.44 6.26 15.66
CA PRO A 303 -25.30 5.58 15.02
C PRO A 303 -25.51 5.29 13.53
N ASP A 304 -26.78 5.08 13.12
CA ASP A 304 -27.13 4.63 11.77
C ASP A 304 -27.37 5.80 10.79
N PHE A 305 -27.47 7.03 11.29
CA PHE A 305 -27.80 8.20 10.47
C PHE A 305 -26.80 9.33 10.72
N PRO A 306 -26.26 9.97 9.65
CA PRO A 306 -25.26 11.04 9.77
C PRO A 306 -25.82 12.39 10.23
N GLU A 307 -27.01 12.41 10.86
CA GLU A 307 -27.57 13.64 11.43
C GLU A 307 -26.80 14.08 12.67
N LEU A 308 -26.28 15.30 12.63
CA LEU A 308 -25.51 15.88 13.70
C LEU A 308 -26.40 16.53 14.78
N LEU A 309 -25.96 16.44 16.03
CA LEU A 309 -26.37 17.34 17.08
C LEU A 309 -25.48 18.60 17.09
N PRO A 310 -25.96 19.75 17.59
CA PRO A 310 -25.17 20.99 17.60
C PRO A 310 -24.10 21.00 18.71
N TYR A 311 -23.40 19.89 18.87
CA TYR A 311 -22.35 19.66 19.87
C TYR A 311 -21.12 19.00 19.27
N PHE A 312 -20.00 19.26 19.89
CA PHE A 312 -18.73 18.58 19.61
C PHE A 312 -17.98 18.27 20.90
N ILE A 313 -17.07 17.33 20.87
CA ILE A 313 -16.22 16.97 22.00
C ILE A 313 -14.78 17.22 21.62
N THR A 314 -14.07 18.00 22.40
CA THR A 314 -12.61 18.16 22.30
C THR A 314 -11.92 17.44 23.45
N ILE A 315 -10.76 16.87 23.19
CA ILE A 315 -9.90 16.35 24.25
C ILE A 315 -8.86 17.42 24.60
N SER A 316 -9.01 17.94 25.77
CA SER A 316 -8.10 18.95 26.31
C SER A 316 -6.94 18.31 27.07
N ASN A 317 -5.75 18.85 26.88
CA ASN A 317 -4.55 18.61 27.70
C ASN A 317 -4.42 19.71 28.78
N GLY A 318 -5.52 20.35 29.16
CA GLY A 318 -5.56 21.46 30.09
C GLY A 318 -6.11 21.07 31.47
N ASP A 319 -6.29 22.11 32.31
CA ASP A 319 -6.87 21.95 33.64
C ASP A 319 -8.37 21.65 33.58
N PRO A 320 -8.85 20.48 34.06
CA PRO A 320 -10.28 20.16 34.09
C PRO A 320 -11.16 21.21 34.82
N ALA A 321 -10.61 21.89 35.81
CA ALA A 321 -11.34 22.96 36.51
C ALA A 321 -11.65 24.17 35.60
N LYS A 322 -10.97 24.29 34.47
CA LYS A 322 -11.17 25.34 33.47
C LYS A 322 -11.95 24.89 32.25
N ALA A 323 -12.64 23.73 32.33
CA ALA A 323 -13.37 23.15 31.20
C ALA A 323 -14.35 24.14 30.55
N ALA A 324 -15.07 24.96 31.33
CA ALA A 324 -15.99 25.96 30.79
C ALA A 324 -15.28 27.06 29.96
N ILE A 325 -14.09 27.47 30.37
CA ILE A 325 -13.29 28.46 29.62
C ILE A 325 -12.74 27.84 28.33
N ILE A 326 -12.31 26.58 28.40
CA ILE A 326 -11.84 25.81 27.24
C ILE A 326 -12.97 25.62 26.24
N ALA A 327 -14.18 25.22 26.71
CA ALA A 327 -15.36 25.09 25.86
C ALA A 327 -15.67 26.41 25.14
N ALA A 328 -15.79 27.53 25.88
CA ALA A 328 -16.10 28.84 25.29
C ALA A 328 -15.04 29.29 24.25
N GLY A 329 -13.77 28.99 24.48
CA GLY A 329 -12.71 29.24 23.51
C GLY A 329 -12.90 28.46 22.22
N ASN A 330 -13.15 27.15 22.31
CA ASN A 330 -13.33 26.25 21.18
C ASN A 330 -14.64 26.54 20.42
N GLU A 331 -15.73 26.83 21.15
CA GLU A 331 -17.03 27.25 20.57
C GLU A 331 -16.87 28.51 19.69
N ARG A 332 -16.06 29.48 20.11
CA ARG A 332 -15.79 30.69 19.33
C ARG A 332 -15.10 30.34 18.00
N VAL A 333 -14.10 29.45 18.03
CA VAL A 333 -13.39 29.03 16.81
C VAL A 333 -14.32 28.27 15.87
N VAL A 334 -15.08 27.30 16.38
CA VAL A 334 -16.02 26.50 15.60
C VAL A 334 -17.10 27.41 15.00
N ARG A 335 -17.68 28.31 15.77
CA ARG A 335 -18.68 29.28 15.28
C ARG A 335 -18.15 30.14 14.14
N ALA A 336 -16.93 30.67 14.26
CA ALA A 336 -16.34 31.46 13.19
C ALA A 336 -16.16 30.66 11.89
N ARG A 337 -15.66 29.43 11.99
CA ARG A 337 -15.51 28.55 10.84
C ARG A 337 -16.83 28.11 10.21
N LEU A 338 -17.85 27.83 11.03
CA LEU A 338 -19.19 27.49 10.53
C LEU A 338 -19.89 28.70 9.88
N ALA A 339 -19.68 29.91 10.41
CA ALA A 339 -20.18 31.14 9.80
C ALA A 339 -19.55 31.40 8.44
N ASP A 340 -18.21 31.23 8.31
CA ASP A 340 -17.52 31.28 7.02
C ASP A 340 -18.08 30.22 6.06
N GLY A 341 -18.22 28.96 6.51
CA GLY A 341 -18.82 27.89 5.71
C GLY A 341 -20.24 28.20 5.26
N GLN A 342 -21.08 28.77 6.14
CA GLN A 342 -22.46 29.17 5.78
C GLN A 342 -22.47 30.31 4.75
N PHE A 343 -21.56 31.26 4.86
CA PHE A 343 -21.42 32.33 3.89
C PHE A 343 -21.02 31.76 2.51
N PHE A 344 -20.00 30.88 2.45
CA PHE A 344 -19.58 30.26 1.19
C PHE A 344 -20.69 29.41 0.58
N TYR A 345 -21.36 28.60 1.38
CA TYR A 345 -22.46 27.74 0.93
C TYR A 345 -23.60 28.56 0.29
N LYS A 346 -24.03 29.64 0.95
CA LYS A 346 -25.07 30.53 0.43
C LYS A 346 -24.61 31.27 -0.85
N ALA A 347 -23.37 31.71 -0.90
CA ALA A 347 -22.81 32.39 -2.06
C ALA A 347 -22.70 31.45 -3.27
N ASP A 348 -22.31 30.20 -3.03
CA ASP A 348 -22.20 29.20 -4.10
C ASP A 348 -23.58 28.76 -4.63
N LEU A 349 -24.58 28.66 -3.78
CA LEU A 349 -25.98 28.35 -4.17
C LEU A 349 -26.67 29.48 -4.94
N ALA A 350 -26.14 30.69 -4.95
CA ALA A 350 -26.74 31.84 -5.69
C ALA A 350 -26.72 31.65 -7.21
N LYS A 351 -25.98 30.69 -7.72
CA LYS A 351 -25.83 30.34 -9.13
C LYS A 351 -25.91 28.83 -9.35
N PRO A 352 -26.48 28.37 -10.47
CA PRO A 352 -26.41 26.97 -10.83
C PRO A 352 -24.97 26.51 -11.04
N LEU A 353 -24.71 25.23 -10.79
CA LEU A 353 -23.34 24.65 -10.87
C LEU A 353 -22.70 24.86 -12.26
N GLU A 354 -23.50 24.89 -13.33
CA GLU A 354 -23.03 25.10 -14.69
C GLU A 354 -22.37 26.50 -14.89
N ASP A 355 -22.82 27.50 -14.16
CA ASP A 355 -22.28 28.89 -14.27
C ASP A 355 -20.82 28.99 -13.75
N TYR A 356 -20.33 27.95 -13.10
CA TYR A 356 -18.94 27.85 -12.65
C TYR A 356 -17.99 27.31 -13.73
N LEU A 357 -18.49 26.66 -14.78
CA LEU A 357 -17.65 26.08 -15.85
C LEU A 357 -16.66 27.05 -16.48
N PRO A 358 -17.03 28.31 -16.82
CA PRO A 358 -16.06 29.25 -17.40
C PRO A 358 -14.88 29.56 -16.47
N LYS A 359 -15.08 29.52 -15.16
CA LYS A 359 -13.98 29.75 -14.19
C LYS A 359 -12.93 28.65 -14.18
N LEU A 360 -13.25 27.43 -14.67
CA LEU A 360 -12.27 26.37 -14.82
C LEU A 360 -11.14 26.70 -15.79
N GLU A 361 -11.30 27.71 -16.63
CA GLU A 361 -10.23 28.26 -17.49
C GLU A 361 -9.10 28.91 -16.67
N THR A 362 -9.38 29.33 -15.44
CA THR A 362 -8.39 29.94 -14.55
C THR A 362 -7.62 28.94 -13.72
N VAL A 363 -8.02 27.67 -13.71
CA VAL A 363 -7.40 26.60 -12.93
C VAL A 363 -6.50 25.76 -13.84
N THR A 364 -5.21 25.78 -13.60
CA THR A 364 -4.24 24.96 -14.34
C THR A 364 -4.37 23.50 -13.92
N PHE A 365 -4.60 22.61 -14.88
CA PHE A 365 -4.52 21.17 -14.66
C PHE A 365 -3.05 20.72 -14.59
N GLN A 366 -2.31 21.04 -15.65
CA GLN A 366 -0.88 20.82 -15.77
C GLN A 366 -0.37 21.84 -16.81
N GLU A 367 0.85 22.35 -16.61
CA GLU A 367 1.38 23.50 -17.38
C GLU A 367 1.30 23.29 -18.90
N ASP A 368 1.70 22.11 -19.38
CA ASP A 368 1.67 21.77 -20.80
C ASP A 368 0.32 21.28 -21.31
N LEU A 369 -0.58 20.83 -20.44
CA LEU A 369 -1.91 20.30 -20.79
C LEU A 369 -3.03 21.35 -20.70
N GLY A 370 -2.71 22.53 -20.18
CA GLY A 370 -3.64 23.63 -20.05
C GLY A 370 -4.53 23.54 -18.80
N THR A 371 -5.76 24.03 -18.95
CA THR A 371 -6.68 24.27 -17.83
C THR A 371 -7.53 23.05 -17.49
N VAL A 372 -8.18 23.10 -16.32
CA VAL A 372 -9.18 22.09 -15.94
C VAL A 372 -10.39 22.13 -16.90
N ARG A 373 -10.72 23.28 -17.49
CA ARG A 373 -11.75 23.36 -18.52
C ARG A 373 -11.38 22.51 -19.74
N ALA A 374 -10.16 22.62 -20.22
CA ALA A 374 -9.67 21.78 -21.33
C ALA A 374 -9.69 20.30 -20.98
N LYS A 375 -9.37 19.93 -19.71
CA LYS A 375 -9.52 18.56 -19.21
C LYS A 375 -10.97 18.09 -19.28
N VAL A 376 -11.94 18.90 -18.85
CA VAL A 376 -13.37 18.56 -18.93
C VAL A 376 -13.81 18.28 -20.38
N ASP A 377 -13.33 19.07 -21.35
CA ASP A 377 -13.66 18.87 -22.75
C ASP A 377 -13.14 17.53 -23.29
N ARG A 378 -11.90 17.12 -22.89
CA ARG A 378 -11.37 15.78 -23.22
C ARG A 378 -12.14 14.68 -22.52
N LEU A 379 -12.47 14.87 -21.24
CA LEU A 379 -13.23 13.91 -20.44
C LEU A 379 -14.61 13.64 -21.04
N CYS A 380 -15.33 14.68 -21.49
CA CYS A 380 -16.62 14.52 -22.19
C CYS A 380 -16.49 13.67 -23.47
N LYS A 381 -15.42 13.85 -24.24
CA LYS A 381 -15.15 13.03 -25.42
C LYS A 381 -14.89 11.56 -25.04
N ILE A 382 -14.03 11.33 -24.08
CA ILE A 382 -13.71 9.97 -23.60
C ILE A 382 -14.98 9.28 -23.06
N ALA A 383 -15.80 9.98 -22.28
CA ALA A 383 -17.06 9.46 -21.79
C ALA A 383 -17.99 9.07 -22.94
N SER A 384 -18.06 9.87 -24.01
CA SER A 384 -18.82 9.55 -25.20
C SER A 384 -18.29 8.31 -25.95
N LEU A 385 -16.96 8.14 -26.02
CA LEU A 385 -16.36 6.93 -26.61
C LEU A 385 -16.74 5.66 -25.80
N ILE A 386 -16.75 5.74 -24.47
CA ILE A 386 -17.18 4.64 -23.61
C ILE A 386 -18.67 4.34 -23.81
N VAL A 387 -19.51 5.38 -23.85
CA VAL A 387 -20.96 5.24 -24.11
C VAL A 387 -21.23 4.52 -25.44
N ASN A 388 -20.46 4.83 -26.49
CA ASN A 388 -20.61 4.19 -27.79
C ASN A 388 -20.29 2.68 -27.79
N GLN A 389 -19.52 2.22 -26.83
CA GLN A 389 -19.23 0.78 -26.66
C GLN A 389 -20.30 0.04 -25.82
N LEU A 390 -21.13 0.79 -25.09
CA LEU A 390 -22.11 0.22 -24.17
C LEU A 390 -23.53 0.32 -24.74
N GLN A 391 -24.34 -0.70 -24.48
CA GLN A 391 -25.77 -0.69 -24.82
C GLN A 391 -26.56 -0.05 -23.66
N ILE A 392 -26.61 1.27 -23.61
CA ILE A 392 -27.29 2.03 -22.57
C ILE A 392 -28.41 2.90 -23.18
N THR A 393 -29.36 3.29 -22.35
CA THR A 393 -30.52 4.08 -22.76
C THR A 393 -30.15 5.52 -23.11
N GLU A 394 -30.98 6.19 -23.90
CA GLU A 394 -30.76 7.61 -24.22
C GLU A 394 -30.69 8.50 -22.97
N GLN A 395 -31.47 8.16 -21.92
CA GLN A 395 -31.43 8.89 -20.65
C GLN A 395 -30.08 8.71 -19.95
N GLU A 396 -29.56 7.49 -19.90
CA GLU A 396 -28.24 7.23 -19.31
C GLU A 396 -27.12 7.93 -20.09
N GLN A 397 -27.21 7.96 -21.43
CA GLN A 397 -26.27 8.73 -22.26
C GLN A 397 -26.31 10.24 -21.94
N ALA A 398 -27.50 10.80 -21.77
CA ALA A 398 -27.68 12.19 -21.41
C ALA A 398 -27.13 12.48 -19.99
N ASP A 399 -27.38 11.60 -19.02
CA ASP A 399 -26.87 11.72 -17.67
C ASP A 399 -25.34 11.64 -17.63
N VAL A 400 -24.72 10.72 -18.40
CA VAL A 400 -23.26 10.62 -18.53
C VAL A 400 -22.67 11.90 -19.12
N ALA A 401 -23.25 12.40 -20.23
CA ALA A 401 -22.76 13.62 -20.86
C ALA A 401 -22.85 14.83 -19.91
N ARG A 402 -23.95 14.93 -19.15
CA ARG A 402 -24.18 16.01 -18.20
C ARG A 402 -23.23 15.92 -17.00
N ALA A 403 -23.07 14.73 -16.42
CA ALA A 403 -22.15 14.50 -15.32
C ALA A 403 -20.69 14.74 -15.72
N ALA A 404 -20.27 14.30 -16.91
CA ALA A 404 -18.94 14.53 -17.44
C ALA A 404 -18.63 16.05 -17.57
N LEU A 405 -19.60 16.83 -18.03
CA LEU A 405 -19.47 18.28 -18.16
C LEU A 405 -19.32 18.96 -16.80
N LEU A 406 -20.10 18.56 -15.79
CA LEU A 406 -20.22 19.25 -14.51
C LEU A 406 -19.26 18.75 -13.44
N CYS A 407 -18.63 17.57 -13.60
CA CYS A 407 -17.94 16.85 -12.53
C CYS A 407 -16.76 17.61 -11.90
N LYS A 408 -16.24 18.64 -12.52
CA LYS A 408 -15.15 19.48 -12.00
C LYS A 408 -15.59 20.92 -11.67
N ALA A 409 -16.86 21.26 -11.88
CA ALA A 409 -17.34 22.63 -11.73
C ALA A 409 -17.25 23.17 -10.29
N ASP A 410 -17.32 22.26 -9.30
CA ASP A 410 -17.21 22.59 -7.88
C ASP A 410 -15.80 23.04 -7.44
N LEU A 411 -14.76 22.70 -8.19
CA LEU A 411 -13.37 23.07 -7.86
C LEU A 411 -13.15 24.60 -7.78
N VAL A 412 -14.01 25.39 -8.41
CA VAL A 412 -13.94 26.85 -8.42
C VAL A 412 -15.05 27.52 -7.62
N THR A 413 -15.75 26.75 -6.81
CA THR A 413 -16.70 27.27 -5.80
C THR A 413 -15.93 27.74 -4.58
N GLN A 414 -16.52 28.66 -3.80
CA GLN A 414 -15.85 29.19 -2.62
C GLN A 414 -15.64 28.11 -1.55
N MET A 415 -16.64 27.24 -1.37
CA MET A 415 -16.56 26.15 -0.38
C MET A 415 -15.39 25.20 -0.70
N VAL A 416 -15.25 24.74 -1.93
CA VAL A 416 -14.18 23.79 -2.30
C VAL A 416 -12.82 24.49 -2.37
N TYR A 417 -12.76 25.78 -2.66
CA TYR A 417 -11.52 26.56 -2.59
C TYR A 417 -10.96 26.61 -1.15
N GLU A 418 -11.84 26.83 -0.15
CA GLU A 418 -11.46 26.89 1.26
C GLU A 418 -11.30 25.50 1.90
N LEU A 419 -12.10 24.53 1.47
CA LEU A 419 -12.11 23.15 1.95
C LEU A 419 -11.93 22.18 0.76
N PRO A 420 -10.72 22.00 0.24
CA PRO A 420 -10.44 21.18 -0.94
C PRO A 420 -10.86 19.72 -0.82
N GLU A 421 -10.90 19.19 0.40
CA GLU A 421 -11.38 17.83 0.69
C GLU A 421 -12.87 17.64 0.40
N MET A 422 -13.63 18.71 0.24
CA MET A 422 -15.06 18.71 -0.08
C MET A 422 -15.34 18.57 -1.59
N GLN A 423 -14.30 18.51 -2.44
CA GLN A 423 -14.46 18.28 -3.87
C GLN A 423 -15.26 17.01 -4.17
N GLY A 424 -16.16 17.07 -5.11
CA GLY A 424 -17.11 16.01 -5.45
C GLY A 424 -18.31 15.97 -4.51
N ILE A 425 -18.12 16.06 -3.19
CA ILE A 425 -19.23 16.13 -2.22
C ILE A 425 -20.07 17.40 -2.46
N MET A 426 -19.41 18.54 -2.52
CA MET A 426 -20.09 19.81 -2.80
C MET A 426 -20.63 19.87 -4.23
N GLY A 427 -19.89 19.30 -5.18
CA GLY A 427 -20.36 19.14 -6.56
C GLY A 427 -21.70 18.41 -6.62
N GLN A 428 -21.85 17.30 -5.90
CA GLN A 428 -23.12 16.57 -5.77
C GLN A 428 -24.24 17.43 -5.17
N LYS A 429 -23.95 18.11 -4.05
CA LYS A 429 -24.96 18.94 -3.35
C LYS A 429 -25.40 20.13 -4.22
N TYR A 430 -24.46 20.80 -4.88
CA TYR A 430 -24.76 21.92 -5.76
C TYR A 430 -25.48 21.49 -7.04
N ALA A 431 -25.16 20.32 -7.58
CA ALA A 431 -25.88 19.76 -8.72
C ALA A 431 -27.37 19.52 -8.36
N LEU A 432 -27.63 18.86 -7.23
CA LEU A 432 -29.01 18.65 -6.75
C LEU A 432 -29.75 19.99 -6.54
N ALA A 433 -29.10 20.94 -5.88
CA ALA A 433 -29.67 22.27 -5.66
C ALA A 433 -29.92 23.06 -6.96
N SER A 434 -29.16 22.77 -8.02
CA SER A 434 -29.32 23.34 -9.36
C SER A 434 -30.40 22.63 -10.21
N GLY A 435 -31.02 21.57 -9.68
CA GLY A 435 -32.07 20.80 -10.38
C GLY A 435 -31.55 19.71 -11.31
N GLU A 436 -30.29 19.30 -11.20
CA GLU A 436 -29.76 18.14 -11.92
C GLU A 436 -30.39 16.83 -11.39
N SER A 437 -30.38 15.79 -12.23
CA SER A 437 -30.87 14.46 -11.82
C SER A 437 -29.99 13.88 -10.71
N GLU A 438 -30.58 12.99 -9.89
CA GLU A 438 -29.86 12.27 -8.85
C GLU A 438 -28.70 11.44 -9.44
N ALA A 439 -28.88 10.89 -10.64
CA ALA A 439 -27.85 10.15 -11.36
C ALA A 439 -26.66 11.03 -11.71
N VAL A 440 -26.89 12.25 -12.22
CA VAL A 440 -25.85 13.25 -12.53
C VAL A 440 -25.13 13.67 -11.24
N ALA A 441 -25.90 14.05 -10.23
CA ALA A 441 -25.33 14.51 -8.96
C ALA A 441 -24.48 13.45 -8.27
N THR A 442 -24.97 12.21 -8.23
CA THR A 442 -24.21 11.09 -7.64
C THR A 442 -22.93 10.81 -8.42
N ALA A 443 -22.99 10.84 -9.74
CA ALA A 443 -21.82 10.63 -10.59
C ALA A 443 -20.75 11.73 -10.40
N ILE A 444 -21.12 12.96 -10.12
CA ILE A 444 -20.19 14.05 -9.79
C ILE A 444 -19.38 13.73 -8.52
N PHE A 445 -19.97 13.05 -7.55
CA PHE A 445 -19.22 12.55 -6.40
C PHE A 445 -18.42 11.29 -6.74
N GLU A 446 -19.06 10.32 -7.35
CA GLU A 446 -18.51 8.98 -7.57
C GLU A 446 -17.32 8.93 -8.55
N HIS A 447 -17.20 9.89 -9.47
CA HIS A 447 -16.10 9.87 -10.44
C HIS A 447 -14.71 10.00 -9.81
N TYR A 448 -14.62 10.52 -8.58
CA TYR A 448 -13.38 10.53 -7.82
C TYR A 448 -13.01 9.16 -7.23
N LEU A 449 -13.98 8.26 -7.10
CA LEU A 449 -13.77 6.94 -6.51
C LEU A 449 -13.06 5.98 -7.49
N PRO A 450 -12.25 5.06 -6.98
CA PRO A 450 -11.65 5.05 -5.63
C PRO A 450 -10.57 6.13 -5.50
N ARG A 451 -10.49 6.80 -4.35
CA ARG A 451 -9.46 7.81 -4.06
C ARG A 451 -8.15 7.18 -3.62
N GLY A 452 -8.19 5.96 -3.10
CA GLY A 452 -7.03 5.22 -2.60
C GLY A 452 -7.25 3.71 -2.61
N ALA A 453 -6.24 2.97 -2.17
CA ALA A 453 -6.35 1.52 -2.02
C ALA A 453 -7.39 1.18 -0.94
N GLY A 454 -8.28 0.22 -1.22
CA GLY A 454 -9.34 -0.22 -0.30
C GLY A 454 -10.55 0.72 -0.22
N ASP A 455 -10.57 1.82 -0.99
CA ASP A 455 -11.73 2.71 -1.05
C ASP A 455 -12.88 2.06 -1.83
N LYS A 456 -14.11 2.59 -1.62
CA LYS A 456 -15.30 2.14 -2.36
C LYS A 456 -15.16 2.46 -3.85
N LEU A 457 -15.72 1.59 -4.69
CA LEU A 457 -15.86 1.84 -6.11
C LEU A 457 -17.16 2.60 -6.41
N PRO A 458 -17.24 3.34 -7.54
CA PRO A 458 -18.48 3.97 -7.98
C PRO A 458 -19.57 2.89 -8.20
N GLN A 459 -20.76 3.15 -7.73
CA GLN A 459 -21.89 2.20 -7.75
C GLN A 459 -22.83 2.45 -8.93
N THR A 460 -22.96 3.70 -9.38
CA THR A 460 -23.83 4.05 -10.50
C THR A 460 -23.09 3.92 -11.84
N LEU A 461 -23.82 3.50 -12.89
CA LEU A 461 -23.27 3.40 -14.24
C LEU A 461 -22.66 4.74 -14.70
N THR A 462 -23.37 5.83 -14.46
CA THR A 462 -22.91 7.19 -14.80
C THR A 462 -21.59 7.52 -14.08
N GLY A 463 -21.50 7.24 -12.77
CA GLY A 463 -20.28 7.46 -11.98
C GLY A 463 -19.11 6.58 -12.43
N GLN A 464 -19.38 5.32 -12.82
CA GLN A 464 -18.39 4.40 -13.36
C GLN A 464 -17.80 4.92 -14.67
N ILE A 465 -18.64 5.32 -15.62
CA ILE A 465 -18.21 5.81 -16.93
C ILE A 465 -17.40 7.10 -16.78
N VAL A 466 -17.91 8.10 -16.03
CA VAL A 466 -17.22 9.38 -15.83
C VAL A 466 -15.92 9.18 -15.03
N GLY A 467 -15.91 8.26 -14.06
CA GLY A 467 -14.74 7.90 -13.29
C GLY A 467 -13.63 7.24 -14.13
N ILE A 468 -13.99 6.34 -15.05
CA ILE A 468 -13.06 5.77 -16.03
C ILE A 468 -12.52 6.86 -16.95
N ALA A 469 -13.40 7.73 -17.49
CA ALA A 469 -13.01 8.80 -18.40
C ALA A 469 -12.02 9.80 -17.77
N ASP A 470 -12.24 10.24 -16.54
CA ASP A 470 -11.36 11.15 -15.81
C ASP A 470 -9.95 10.57 -15.57
N LYS A 471 -9.92 9.29 -15.16
CA LYS A 471 -8.66 8.58 -14.91
C LYS A 471 -7.91 8.29 -16.20
N LEU A 472 -8.65 7.95 -17.27
CA LEU A 472 -8.06 7.67 -18.57
C LEU A 472 -7.48 8.93 -19.22
N ASP A 473 -8.19 10.09 -19.14
CA ASP A 473 -7.65 11.38 -19.56
C ASP A 473 -6.32 11.69 -18.88
N THR A 474 -6.27 11.49 -17.55
CA THR A 474 -5.04 11.71 -16.79
C THR A 474 -3.90 10.81 -17.26
N LEU A 475 -4.18 9.49 -17.45
CA LEU A 475 -3.17 8.54 -17.92
C LEU A 475 -2.62 8.93 -19.30
N VAL A 476 -3.50 9.08 -20.29
CA VAL A 476 -3.09 9.37 -21.66
C VAL A 476 -2.37 10.71 -21.75
N SER A 477 -2.86 11.72 -21.06
CA SER A 477 -2.29 13.08 -21.10
C SER A 477 -0.89 13.14 -20.47
N ILE A 478 -0.69 12.50 -19.30
CA ILE A 478 0.60 12.52 -18.60
C ILE A 478 1.64 11.63 -19.30
N PHE A 479 1.23 10.44 -19.80
CA PHE A 479 2.09 9.60 -20.64
C PHE A 479 2.48 10.32 -21.94
N GLY A 480 1.52 11.02 -22.55
CA GLY A 480 1.75 11.81 -23.76
C GLY A 480 2.78 12.93 -23.60
N LEU A 481 3.00 13.41 -22.37
CA LEU A 481 4.10 14.34 -22.02
C LEU A 481 5.41 13.61 -21.70
N GLY A 482 5.48 12.27 -21.78
CA GLY A 482 6.65 11.49 -21.42
C GLY A 482 6.90 11.38 -19.91
N MET A 483 5.93 11.76 -19.06
CA MET A 483 6.04 11.70 -17.61
C MET A 483 5.61 10.33 -17.08
N LEU A 484 6.49 9.33 -17.25
CA LEU A 484 6.21 7.96 -16.85
C LEU A 484 6.52 7.72 -15.36
N PRO A 485 5.74 6.88 -14.65
CA PRO A 485 6.06 6.50 -13.28
C PRO A 485 7.30 5.60 -13.25
N THR A 486 8.27 5.92 -12.38
CA THR A 486 9.53 5.17 -12.24
C THR A 486 9.74 4.70 -10.82
N GLY A 487 10.13 3.42 -10.62
CA GLY A 487 10.41 2.86 -9.29
C GLY A 487 9.33 3.19 -8.27
N SER A 488 9.67 3.89 -7.18
CA SER A 488 8.72 4.37 -6.15
C SER A 488 8.07 5.72 -6.49
N SER A 489 8.50 6.41 -7.56
CA SER A 489 8.00 7.74 -7.92
C SER A 489 6.78 7.63 -8.85
N ASP A 490 5.64 8.16 -8.40
CA ASP A 490 4.39 8.27 -9.17
C ASP A 490 3.61 9.51 -8.70
N PRO A 491 4.08 10.72 -9.04
CA PRO A 491 3.52 11.96 -8.53
C PRO A 491 2.08 12.22 -9.00
N PHE A 492 1.69 11.65 -10.14
CA PHE A 492 0.34 11.77 -10.70
C PHE A 492 -0.58 10.59 -10.38
N ALA A 493 -0.10 9.64 -9.56
CA ALA A 493 -0.85 8.45 -9.17
C ALA A 493 -1.37 7.59 -10.33
N LEU A 494 -0.58 7.48 -11.40
CA LEU A 494 -0.95 6.80 -12.65
C LEU A 494 -1.20 5.30 -12.44
N ARG A 495 -0.41 4.65 -11.56
CA ARG A 495 -0.66 3.24 -11.20
C ARG A 495 -2.01 3.06 -10.52
N ARG A 496 -2.37 3.98 -9.61
CA ARG A 496 -3.69 3.94 -8.96
C ARG A 496 -4.82 4.20 -9.95
N ALA A 497 -4.62 5.11 -10.90
CA ALA A 497 -5.60 5.39 -11.94
C ALA A 497 -5.88 4.16 -12.82
N ALA A 498 -4.84 3.46 -13.28
CA ALA A 498 -5.02 2.25 -14.10
C ALA A 498 -5.62 1.08 -13.29
N ASN A 499 -5.20 0.88 -12.04
CA ASN A 499 -5.82 -0.09 -11.15
C ASN A 499 -7.31 0.21 -10.92
N ALA A 500 -7.65 1.50 -10.72
CA ALA A 500 -9.04 1.91 -10.52
C ALA A 500 -9.90 1.65 -11.76
N ILE A 501 -9.43 1.97 -12.97
CA ILE A 501 -10.13 1.67 -14.23
C ILE A 501 -10.41 0.16 -14.32
N THR A 502 -9.38 -0.68 -14.11
CA THR A 502 -9.51 -2.12 -14.18
C THR A 502 -10.51 -2.66 -13.15
N ASN A 503 -10.40 -2.21 -11.89
CA ASN A 503 -11.30 -2.65 -10.82
C ASN A 503 -12.74 -2.18 -11.03
N ILE A 504 -12.98 -0.98 -11.58
CA ILE A 504 -14.31 -0.49 -11.93
C ILE A 504 -14.92 -1.38 -13.02
N ILE A 505 -14.17 -1.67 -14.10
CA ILE A 505 -14.63 -2.54 -15.20
C ILE A 505 -14.97 -3.93 -14.66
N TRP A 506 -14.13 -4.53 -13.84
CA TRP A 506 -14.36 -5.86 -13.26
C TRP A 506 -15.57 -5.90 -12.31
N ALA A 507 -15.65 -4.94 -11.38
CA ALA A 507 -16.71 -4.93 -10.37
C ALA A 507 -18.10 -4.62 -10.97
N ALA A 508 -18.15 -3.71 -11.94
CA ALA A 508 -19.37 -3.30 -12.59
C ALA A 508 -19.73 -4.18 -13.81
N GLN A 509 -18.90 -5.18 -14.14
CA GLN A 509 -19.09 -6.07 -15.30
C GLN A 509 -19.30 -5.30 -16.60
N LEU A 510 -18.54 -4.21 -16.82
CA LEU A 510 -18.66 -3.36 -18.00
C LEU A 510 -17.97 -4.02 -19.21
N PRO A 511 -18.68 -4.26 -20.33
CA PRO A 511 -18.09 -4.86 -21.54
C PRO A 511 -17.32 -3.80 -22.36
N VAL A 512 -16.35 -3.13 -21.74
CA VAL A 512 -15.52 -2.11 -22.36
C VAL A 512 -14.33 -2.76 -23.03
N ASN A 513 -14.16 -2.51 -24.33
CA ASN A 513 -12.96 -2.82 -25.07
C ASN A 513 -11.89 -1.75 -24.81
N LEU A 514 -11.05 -1.99 -23.80
CA LEU A 514 -10.02 -1.05 -23.39
C LEU A 514 -8.94 -0.86 -24.46
N HIS A 515 -8.62 -1.90 -25.24
CA HIS A 515 -7.66 -1.81 -26.35
C HIS A 515 -8.10 -0.76 -27.39
N GLN A 516 -9.35 -0.84 -27.85
CA GLN A 516 -9.92 0.11 -28.79
C GLN A 516 -10.05 1.52 -28.18
N LEU A 517 -10.54 1.60 -26.95
CA LEU A 517 -10.71 2.88 -26.25
C LEU A 517 -9.38 3.63 -26.13
N LEU A 518 -8.31 2.95 -25.74
CA LEU A 518 -6.96 3.54 -25.67
C LEU A 518 -6.49 4.03 -27.03
N ALA A 519 -6.70 3.24 -28.10
CA ALA A 519 -6.30 3.64 -29.45
C ALA A 519 -7.04 4.90 -29.90
N GLU A 520 -8.35 4.99 -29.65
CA GLU A 520 -9.17 6.16 -30.02
C GLU A 520 -8.77 7.41 -29.23
N VAL A 521 -8.58 7.28 -27.91
CA VAL A 521 -8.19 8.42 -27.05
C VAL A 521 -6.78 8.90 -27.39
N VAL A 522 -5.83 7.99 -27.65
CA VAL A 522 -4.45 8.34 -28.05
C VAL A 522 -4.47 9.01 -29.42
N ALA A 523 -5.27 8.54 -30.36
CA ALA A 523 -5.40 9.15 -31.68
C ALA A 523 -5.93 10.60 -31.60
N GLU A 524 -6.95 10.86 -30.78
CA GLU A 524 -7.44 12.23 -30.52
C GLU A 524 -6.39 13.10 -29.84
N PHE A 525 -5.69 12.58 -28.84
CA PHE A 525 -4.65 13.30 -28.12
C PHE A 525 -3.49 13.68 -29.05
N THR A 526 -3.02 12.73 -29.88
CA THR A 526 -1.91 12.93 -30.83
C THR A 526 -2.31 13.88 -31.97
N ALA A 527 -3.56 13.84 -32.44
CA ALA A 527 -4.07 14.78 -33.43
C ALA A 527 -4.04 16.23 -32.92
N ALA A 528 -4.33 16.43 -31.63
CA ALA A 528 -4.25 17.75 -31.00
C ALA A 528 -2.81 18.16 -30.64
N ARG A 529 -1.86 17.19 -30.57
CA ARG A 529 -0.48 17.37 -30.14
C ARG A 529 0.49 16.54 -30.99
N PRO A 530 0.85 17.02 -32.19
CA PRO A 530 1.68 16.28 -33.14
C PRO A 530 3.10 15.96 -32.63
N GLU A 531 3.56 16.65 -31.58
CA GLU A 531 4.85 16.43 -30.91
C GLU A 531 4.86 15.21 -29.98
N THR A 532 3.71 14.56 -29.75
CA THR A 532 3.58 13.39 -28.87
C THR A 532 4.45 12.23 -29.37
N PRO A 533 5.18 11.52 -28.49
CA PRO A 533 5.96 10.33 -28.88
C PRO A 533 5.10 9.26 -29.56
N GLY A 534 5.61 8.69 -30.67
CA GLY A 534 4.88 7.69 -31.45
C GLY A 534 4.62 6.37 -30.70
N GLU A 535 5.33 6.11 -29.63
CA GLU A 535 5.23 4.89 -28.81
C GLU A 535 4.18 4.98 -27.68
N LEU A 536 3.42 6.10 -27.61
CA LEU A 536 2.48 6.35 -26.51
C LEU A 536 1.47 5.21 -26.32
N LEU A 537 0.91 4.70 -27.42
CA LEU A 537 -0.11 3.64 -27.36
C LEU A 537 0.46 2.33 -26.83
N GLU A 538 1.62 1.91 -27.34
CA GLU A 538 2.32 0.73 -26.87
C GLU A 538 2.67 0.82 -25.38
N GLN A 539 3.20 1.97 -24.94
CA GLN A 539 3.54 2.20 -23.53
C GLN A 539 2.31 2.07 -22.62
N LEU A 540 1.15 2.57 -23.06
CA LEU A 540 -0.10 2.44 -22.32
C LEU A 540 -0.61 0.98 -22.28
N TYR A 541 -0.51 0.25 -23.37
CA TYR A 541 -0.87 -1.17 -23.40
C TYR A 541 -0.01 -1.97 -22.43
N GLU A 542 1.32 -1.83 -22.48
CA GLU A 542 2.24 -2.48 -21.57
C GLU A 542 1.96 -2.10 -20.10
N PHE A 543 1.70 -0.82 -19.85
CA PHE A 543 1.40 -0.33 -18.52
C PHE A 543 0.11 -0.94 -17.95
N PHE A 544 -0.97 -1.00 -18.73
CA PHE A 544 -2.21 -1.64 -18.30
C PHE A 544 -2.02 -3.14 -18.07
N LEU A 545 -1.35 -3.85 -18.96
CA LEU A 545 -1.05 -5.28 -18.79
C LEU A 545 -0.27 -5.56 -17.52
N GLN A 546 0.72 -4.71 -17.21
CA GLN A 546 1.46 -4.83 -15.95
C GLN A 546 0.55 -4.60 -14.74
N ARG A 547 -0.40 -3.66 -14.80
CA ARG A 547 -1.35 -3.42 -13.70
C ARG A 547 -2.33 -4.55 -13.54
N ILE A 548 -2.90 -5.06 -14.63
CA ILE A 548 -3.79 -6.23 -14.64
C ILE A 548 -3.06 -7.45 -14.03
N ARG A 549 -1.80 -7.69 -14.41
CA ARG A 549 -0.96 -8.75 -13.83
C ARG A 549 -0.84 -8.60 -12.30
N THR A 550 -0.49 -7.42 -11.84
CA THR A 550 -0.38 -7.12 -10.40
C THR A 550 -1.70 -7.37 -9.68
N LEU A 551 -2.82 -6.87 -10.21
CA LEU A 551 -4.14 -7.05 -9.60
C LEU A 551 -4.57 -8.52 -9.52
N LEU A 552 -4.33 -9.30 -10.58
CA LEU A 552 -4.63 -10.74 -10.59
C LEU A 552 -3.80 -11.50 -9.55
N GLN A 553 -2.52 -11.16 -9.41
CA GLN A 553 -1.64 -11.83 -8.44
C GLN A 553 -1.90 -11.39 -7.00
N GLU A 554 -1.97 -10.09 -6.73
CA GLU A 554 -1.99 -9.55 -5.36
C GLU A 554 -3.40 -9.43 -4.78
N GLU A 555 -4.41 -9.05 -5.59
CA GLU A 555 -5.78 -8.87 -5.10
C GLU A 555 -6.65 -10.11 -5.34
N LYS A 556 -6.44 -10.84 -6.46
CA LYS A 556 -7.23 -12.04 -6.80
C LYS A 556 -6.53 -13.35 -6.41
N ASN A 557 -5.29 -13.29 -5.92
CA ASN A 557 -4.49 -14.44 -5.49
C ASN A 557 -4.34 -15.52 -6.56
N VAL A 558 -4.14 -15.10 -7.82
CA VAL A 558 -3.86 -16.01 -8.94
C VAL A 558 -2.36 -16.23 -9.05
N ASP A 559 -1.94 -17.47 -9.21
CA ASP A 559 -0.54 -17.86 -9.39
C ASP A 559 0.09 -17.18 -10.61
N TYR A 560 1.35 -16.75 -10.49
CA TYR A 560 2.04 -15.94 -11.50
C TYR A 560 2.09 -16.60 -12.89
N ASP A 561 2.26 -17.91 -12.96
CA ASP A 561 2.34 -18.66 -14.21
C ASP A 561 0.96 -18.81 -14.89
N LEU A 562 -0.13 -18.90 -14.14
CA LEU A 562 -1.49 -18.85 -14.67
C LEU A 562 -1.83 -17.46 -15.21
N VAL A 563 -1.38 -16.41 -14.52
CA VAL A 563 -1.51 -15.03 -15.01
C VAL A 563 -0.75 -14.87 -16.32
N ASN A 564 0.48 -15.38 -16.42
CA ASN A 564 1.26 -15.36 -17.67
C ASN A 564 0.57 -16.14 -18.80
N ALA A 565 -0.04 -17.28 -18.49
CA ALA A 565 -0.78 -18.10 -19.44
C ALA A 565 -2.04 -17.41 -20.00
N VAL A 566 -2.65 -16.50 -19.24
CA VAL A 566 -3.84 -15.75 -19.64
C VAL A 566 -3.50 -14.44 -20.37
N LEU A 567 -2.50 -13.71 -19.88
CA LEU A 567 -2.15 -12.39 -20.41
C LEU A 567 -1.12 -12.45 -21.56
N GLY A 568 -0.43 -13.57 -21.72
CA GLY A 568 0.68 -13.73 -22.64
C GLY A 568 1.96 -13.02 -22.13
N GLU A 569 3.08 -13.74 -22.07
CA GLU A 569 4.34 -13.14 -21.68
C GLU A 569 5.06 -12.54 -22.91
N ASN A 570 4.93 -13.18 -24.06
CA ASN A 570 5.51 -12.76 -25.34
C ASN A 570 4.60 -13.11 -26.52
N ASP A 571 3.29 -13.11 -26.31
CA ASP A 571 2.29 -13.42 -27.32
C ASP A 571 1.33 -12.26 -27.53
N PRO A 572 1.48 -11.47 -28.63
CA PRO A 572 0.65 -10.30 -28.89
C PRO A 572 -0.86 -10.61 -28.97
N GLU A 573 -1.24 -11.83 -29.39
CA GLU A 573 -2.65 -12.24 -29.45
C GLU A 573 -3.29 -12.23 -28.04
N TYR A 574 -2.58 -12.75 -27.04
CA TYR A 574 -3.10 -12.77 -25.66
C TYR A 574 -3.12 -11.40 -25.03
N THR A 575 -2.10 -10.57 -25.28
CA THR A 575 -2.05 -9.21 -24.75
C THR A 575 -3.17 -8.35 -25.32
N GLU A 576 -3.41 -8.43 -26.61
CA GLU A 576 -4.51 -7.73 -27.26
C GLU A 576 -5.88 -8.28 -26.78
N ARG A 577 -6.04 -9.59 -26.69
CA ARG A 577 -7.26 -10.23 -26.22
C ARG A 577 -7.59 -9.81 -24.78
N ALA A 578 -6.58 -9.75 -23.90
CA ALA A 578 -6.77 -9.35 -22.51
C ALA A 578 -7.27 -7.90 -22.39
N LEU A 579 -6.73 -6.99 -23.20
CA LEU A 579 -7.17 -5.58 -23.21
C LEU A 579 -8.51 -5.36 -23.95
N ARG A 580 -8.85 -6.22 -24.92
CA ARG A 580 -10.16 -6.18 -25.57
C ARG A 580 -11.29 -6.59 -24.64
N ASP A 581 -11.01 -7.52 -23.74
CA ASP A 581 -12.02 -8.10 -22.85
C ASP A 581 -11.40 -8.42 -21.49
N LEU A 582 -11.42 -7.40 -20.60
CA LEU A 582 -10.91 -7.54 -19.24
C LEU A 582 -11.72 -8.53 -18.40
N LEU A 583 -13.01 -8.70 -18.70
CA LEU A 583 -13.87 -9.63 -17.99
C LEU A 583 -13.50 -11.08 -18.34
N ASP A 584 -13.29 -11.38 -19.63
CA ASP A 584 -12.81 -12.68 -20.08
C ASP A 584 -11.44 -13.01 -19.48
N ALA A 585 -10.53 -12.03 -19.43
CA ALA A 585 -9.21 -12.23 -18.83
C ALA A 585 -9.30 -12.57 -17.33
N LEU A 586 -10.17 -11.90 -16.59
CA LEU A 586 -10.43 -12.18 -15.17
C LEU A 586 -11.04 -13.58 -15.00
N GLU A 587 -12.09 -13.90 -15.75
CA GLU A 587 -12.80 -15.19 -15.70
C GLU A 587 -11.85 -16.35 -15.97
N ARG A 588 -11.02 -16.28 -17.03
CA ARG A 588 -10.03 -17.30 -17.36
C ARG A 588 -8.98 -17.48 -16.26
N ALA A 589 -8.48 -16.38 -15.70
CA ALA A 589 -7.47 -16.43 -14.64
C ALA A 589 -8.02 -17.08 -13.36
N LEU A 590 -9.20 -16.68 -12.93
CA LEU A 590 -9.87 -17.26 -11.76
C LEU A 590 -10.25 -18.72 -11.98
N PHE A 591 -10.74 -19.06 -13.16
CA PHE A 591 -11.08 -20.43 -13.50
C PHE A 591 -9.84 -21.34 -13.51
N LEU A 592 -8.72 -20.90 -14.09
CA LEU A 592 -7.47 -21.66 -14.05
C LEU A 592 -6.98 -21.89 -12.61
N GLN A 593 -7.07 -20.87 -11.76
CA GLN A 593 -6.72 -21.04 -10.35
C GLN A 593 -7.64 -22.02 -9.63
N GLN A 594 -8.93 -21.99 -9.93
CA GLN A 594 -9.91 -22.95 -9.39
C GLN A 594 -9.59 -24.39 -9.79
N ILE A 595 -9.35 -24.65 -11.10
CA ILE A 595 -9.07 -26.02 -11.58
C ILE A 595 -7.68 -26.51 -11.16
N ARG A 596 -6.74 -25.64 -10.88
CA ARG A 596 -5.46 -25.96 -10.22
C ARG A 596 -5.69 -26.42 -8.80
N ASN A 597 -6.46 -25.66 -8.01
CA ASN A 597 -6.70 -25.94 -6.60
C ASN A 597 -7.44 -27.27 -6.38
N ASN A 598 -8.31 -27.68 -7.30
CA ASN A 598 -9.05 -28.94 -7.25
C ASN A 598 -8.40 -30.07 -8.07
N GLN A 599 -7.18 -29.86 -8.57
CA GLN A 599 -6.38 -30.84 -9.34
C GLN A 599 -6.98 -31.24 -10.71
N THR A 600 -8.01 -30.57 -11.19
CA THR A 600 -8.58 -30.84 -12.52
C THR A 600 -7.62 -30.43 -13.64
N LEU A 601 -6.80 -29.40 -13.41
CA LEU A 601 -5.78 -28.96 -14.38
C LEU A 601 -4.81 -30.09 -14.73
N ASP A 602 -4.47 -30.95 -13.76
CA ASP A 602 -3.48 -32.02 -13.89
C ASP A 602 -3.92 -33.06 -14.94
N LEU A 603 -5.25 -33.28 -15.07
CA LEU A 603 -5.81 -34.25 -15.98
C LEU A 603 -5.55 -33.92 -17.48
N ILE A 604 -5.37 -32.64 -17.78
CA ILE A 604 -5.18 -32.15 -19.15
C ILE A 604 -3.79 -31.58 -19.40
N TYR A 605 -3.10 -31.15 -18.30
CA TYR A 605 -1.87 -30.39 -18.40
C TYR A 605 -0.78 -31.12 -19.19
N GLU A 606 -0.47 -32.38 -18.83
CA GLU A 606 0.62 -33.12 -19.47
C GLU A 606 0.39 -33.29 -20.96
N THR A 607 -0.83 -33.70 -21.34
CA THR A 607 -1.23 -33.95 -22.73
C THR A 607 -1.17 -32.67 -23.57
N VAL A 608 -1.77 -31.59 -23.06
CA VAL A 608 -1.82 -30.31 -23.77
C VAL A 608 -0.43 -29.64 -23.83
N ASN A 609 0.32 -29.65 -22.75
CA ASN A 609 1.65 -29.05 -22.71
C ASN A 609 2.66 -29.76 -23.60
N ARG A 610 2.63 -31.12 -23.62
CA ARG A 610 3.47 -31.92 -24.52
C ARG A 610 3.13 -31.63 -26.00
N SER A 611 1.84 -31.56 -26.32
CA SER A 611 1.37 -31.17 -27.64
C SER A 611 1.79 -29.76 -28.02
N THR A 612 1.65 -28.79 -27.12
CA THR A 612 2.04 -27.40 -27.35
C THR A 612 3.53 -27.26 -27.67
N ARG A 613 4.39 -27.94 -26.90
CA ARG A 613 5.85 -27.91 -27.10
C ARG A 613 6.29 -28.50 -28.43
N LEU A 614 5.68 -29.59 -28.83
CA LEU A 614 6.01 -30.20 -30.12
C LEU A 614 5.42 -29.41 -31.30
N ALA A 615 4.20 -28.92 -31.17
CA ALA A 615 3.55 -28.08 -32.18
C ALA A 615 4.32 -26.77 -32.47
N ALA A 616 5.15 -26.29 -31.54
CA ALA A 616 6.04 -25.14 -31.76
C ALA A 616 7.11 -25.38 -32.86
N GLN A 617 7.32 -26.62 -33.26
CA GLN A 617 8.24 -26.98 -34.36
C GLN A 617 7.54 -27.03 -35.74
N GLY A 618 6.22 -26.89 -35.77
CA GLY A 618 5.40 -26.75 -36.99
C GLY A 618 5.04 -25.29 -37.26
N ASP A 619 4.33 -25.08 -38.36
CA ASP A 619 3.93 -23.76 -38.85
C ASP A 619 2.42 -23.53 -38.88
N LEU A 620 1.63 -24.41 -38.23
CA LEU A 620 0.19 -24.24 -38.16
C LEU A 620 -0.18 -22.94 -37.46
N ASP A 621 -1.05 -22.15 -38.10
CA ASP A 621 -1.62 -20.94 -37.56
C ASP A 621 -2.26 -21.21 -36.18
N LYS A 622 -1.99 -20.34 -35.22
CA LYS A 622 -2.45 -20.48 -33.82
C LYS A 622 -3.97 -20.34 -33.65
N ILE A 623 -4.67 -19.81 -34.64
CA ILE A 623 -6.13 -19.61 -34.62
C ILE A 623 -6.91 -20.73 -35.31
N GLU A 624 -6.26 -21.62 -36.09
CA GLU A 624 -6.92 -22.69 -36.82
C GLU A 624 -7.44 -23.76 -35.85
N LEU A 625 -8.72 -24.09 -35.96
CA LEU A 625 -9.39 -25.10 -35.12
C LEU A 625 -9.88 -26.31 -35.91
N ALA A 626 -10.12 -26.13 -37.21
CA ALA A 626 -10.75 -27.17 -38.04
C ALA A 626 -9.72 -28.12 -38.60
N PRO A 627 -9.77 -29.44 -38.30
CA PRO A 627 -8.76 -30.38 -38.77
C PRO A 627 -8.83 -30.61 -40.28
N LYS A 628 -10.01 -30.42 -40.92
CA LYS A 628 -10.19 -30.65 -42.34
C LYS A 628 -9.33 -29.79 -43.26
N THR A 629 -8.95 -28.63 -42.83
CA THR A 629 -8.11 -27.66 -43.56
C THR A 629 -6.62 -27.88 -43.31
N ALA A 630 -6.24 -28.43 -42.15
CA ALA A 630 -4.88 -28.50 -41.66
C ALA A 630 -4.25 -29.91 -41.74
N VAL A 631 -5.05 -30.97 -41.81
CA VAL A 631 -4.60 -32.35 -41.68
C VAL A 631 -5.09 -33.16 -42.85
N LYS A 632 -4.23 -34.03 -43.41
CA LYS A 632 -4.47 -34.93 -44.54
C LYS A 632 -4.61 -36.37 -44.03
N PRO A 633 -5.84 -36.93 -43.90
CA PRO A 633 -6.05 -38.30 -43.41
C PRO A 633 -5.37 -39.40 -44.25
N GLU A 634 -5.14 -39.13 -45.55
CA GLU A 634 -4.46 -40.03 -46.46
C GLU A 634 -2.97 -40.27 -46.11
N LEU A 635 -2.39 -39.45 -45.25
CA LEU A 635 -1.03 -39.58 -44.75
C LEU A 635 -0.91 -40.37 -43.45
N PHE A 636 -2.05 -40.81 -42.87
CA PHE A 636 -2.04 -41.57 -41.62
C PHE A 636 -1.43 -42.97 -41.82
N GLN A 637 -0.53 -43.34 -40.90
CA GLN A 637 0.14 -44.62 -40.87
C GLN A 637 -0.36 -45.55 -39.76
N LYS A 638 -0.97 -44.95 -38.71
CA LYS A 638 -1.42 -45.64 -37.51
C LYS A 638 -2.87 -45.29 -37.19
N SER A 639 -3.57 -46.22 -36.56
CA SER A 639 -4.96 -46.01 -36.10
C SER A 639 -5.08 -44.89 -35.07
N SER A 640 -4.04 -44.63 -34.27
CA SER A 640 -3.98 -43.54 -33.31
C SER A 640 -4.06 -42.14 -33.96
N GLU A 641 -3.54 -41.99 -35.18
CA GLU A 641 -3.62 -40.70 -35.92
C GLU A 641 -5.07 -40.42 -36.33
N GLN A 642 -5.80 -41.42 -36.83
CA GLN A 642 -7.21 -41.31 -37.17
C GLN A 642 -8.07 -41.04 -35.94
N ALA A 643 -7.84 -41.78 -34.85
CA ALA A 643 -8.57 -41.56 -33.59
C ALA A 643 -8.35 -40.15 -33.02
N PHE A 644 -7.12 -39.62 -33.10
CA PHE A 644 -6.82 -38.26 -32.65
C PHE A 644 -7.50 -37.22 -33.59
N TYR A 645 -7.46 -37.41 -34.89
CA TYR A 645 -8.17 -36.55 -35.85
C TYR A 645 -9.67 -36.50 -35.55
N ASP A 646 -10.32 -37.66 -35.35
CA ASP A 646 -11.74 -37.75 -35.03
C ASP A 646 -12.08 -37.05 -33.71
N ALA A 647 -11.24 -37.20 -32.72
CA ALA A 647 -11.36 -36.50 -31.42
C ALA A 647 -11.29 -34.95 -31.59
N ILE A 648 -10.38 -34.45 -32.41
CA ILE A 648 -10.32 -33.01 -32.74
C ILE A 648 -11.58 -32.55 -33.49
N VAL A 649 -12.12 -33.36 -34.45
CA VAL A 649 -13.38 -33.02 -35.13
C VAL A 649 -14.52 -32.83 -34.14
N GLN A 650 -14.61 -33.69 -33.10
CA GLN A 650 -15.63 -33.58 -32.05
C GLN A 650 -15.38 -32.39 -31.13
N LEU A 651 -14.13 -31.98 -30.91
CA LEU A 651 -13.76 -30.87 -30.06
C LEU A 651 -14.12 -29.49 -30.65
N VAL A 652 -14.14 -29.35 -31.98
CA VAL A 652 -14.42 -28.07 -32.68
C VAL A 652 -15.70 -27.39 -32.19
N PRO A 653 -16.90 -28.03 -32.26
CA PRO A 653 -18.14 -27.37 -31.82
C PRO A 653 -18.13 -27.04 -30.32
N GLN A 654 -17.50 -27.87 -29.48
CA GLN A 654 -17.40 -27.64 -28.03
C GLN A 654 -16.54 -26.41 -27.73
N THR A 655 -15.42 -26.29 -28.42
CA THR A 655 -14.51 -25.12 -28.27
C THR A 655 -15.20 -23.84 -28.76
N GLN A 656 -15.92 -23.88 -29.87
CA GLN A 656 -16.64 -22.71 -30.37
C GLN A 656 -17.74 -22.26 -29.40
N LEU A 657 -18.49 -23.21 -28.85
CA LEU A 657 -19.52 -22.92 -27.84
C LEU A 657 -18.90 -22.33 -26.55
N SER A 658 -17.83 -22.98 -26.08
CA SER A 658 -17.10 -22.49 -24.89
C SER A 658 -16.58 -21.06 -25.09
N LYS A 659 -16.04 -20.73 -26.28
CA LYS A 659 -15.57 -19.38 -26.60
C LYS A 659 -16.72 -18.35 -26.61
N GLN A 660 -17.91 -18.75 -27.14
CA GLN A 660 -19.07 -17.86 -27.21
C GLN A 660 -19.74 -17.62 -25.86
N THR A 661 -19.81 -18.65 -25.03
CA THR A 661 -20.53 -18.64 -23.75
C THR A 661 -19.61 -18.37 -22.53
N ARG A 662 -18.28 -18.33 -22.73
CA ARG A 662 -17.26 -18.34 -21.69
C ARG A 662 -17.37 -19.51 -20.70
N ASN A 663 -17.99 -20.61 -21.13
CA ASN A 663 -18.06 -21.82 -20.32
C ASN A 663 -16.79 -22.66 -20.49
N TYR A 664 -15.74 -22.25 -19.77
CA TYR A 664 -14.42 -22.90 -19.81
C TYR A 664 -14.40 -24.29 -19.18
N GLN A 665 -15.33 -24.58 -18.26
CA GLN A 665 -15.49 -25.94 -17.72
C GLN A 665 -15.82 -26.94 -18.81
N GLN A 666 -16.71 -26.60 -19.73
CA GLN A 666 -17.07 -27.47 -20.87
C GLN A 666 -15.86 -27.77 -21.76
N LEU A 667 -14.98 -26.79 -21.98
CA LEU A 667 -13.76 -27.01 -22.77
C LEU A 667 -12.81 -27.97 -22.02
N VAL A 668 -12.62 -27.77 -20.71
CA VAL A 668 -11.75 -28.63 -19.88
C VAL A 668 -12.29 -30.05 -19.82
N ASP A 669 -13.61 -30.24 -19.68
CA ASP A 669 -14.25 -31.56 -19.69
C ASP A 669 -14.01 -32.28 -21.03
N SER A 670 -14.17 -31.54 -22.14
CA SER A 670 -13.93 -32.09 -23.48
C SER A 670 -12.46 -32.45 -23.73
N LEU A 671 -11.52 -31.61 -23.23
CA LEU A 671 -10.08 -31.90 -23.28
C LEU A 671 -9.71 -33.12 -22.43
N THR A 672 -10.36 -33.28 -21.28
CA THR A 672 -10.16 -34.43 -20.37
C THR A 672 -10.66 -35.74 -21.07
N GLU A 673 -11.79 -35.68 -21.74
CA GLU A 673 -12.36 -36.83 -22.47
C GLU A 673 -11.44 -37.34 -23.57
N ILE A 674 -10.78 -36.44 -24.30
CA ILE A 674 -9.88 -36.83 -25.41
C ILE A 674 -8.44 -37.15 -24.95
N ALA A 675 -8.06 -36.81 -23.72
CA ALA A 675 -6.68 -36.98 -23.20
C ALA A 675 -6.15 -38.43 -23.37
N PRO A 676 -6.95 -39.52 -23.11
CA PRO A 676 -6.49 -40.89 -23.34
C PRO A 676 -6.18 -41.18 -24.82
N THR A 677 -6.96 -40.63 -25.74
CA THR A 677 -6.74 -40.78 -27.19
C THR A 677 -5.43 -40.11 -27.61
N VAL A 678 -5.16 -38.91 -27.09
CA VAL A 678 -3.90 -38.20 -27.34
C VAL A 678 -2.71 -38.92 -26.70
N SER A 679 -2.88 -39.48 -25.50
CA SER A 679 -1.83 -40.28 -24.85
C SER A 679 -1.47 -41.52 -25.67
N ASN A 680 -2.45 -42.22 -26.26
CA ASN A 680 -2.22 -43.35 -27.16
C ASN A 680 -1.45 -42.98 -28.41
N PHE A 681 -1.64 -41.78 -28.95
CA PHE A 681 -0.84 -41.23 -30.05
C PHE A 681 0.64 -41.10 -29.70
N PHE A 682 0.97 -40.77 -28.44
CA PHE A 682 2.34 -40.62 -28.01
C PHE A 682 3.01 -41.91 -27.50
N ASP A 683 2.31 -42.66 -26.66
CA ASP A 683 2.90 -43.69 -25.81
C ASP A 683 2.19 -45.06 -25.87
N GLY A 684 1.11 -45.20 -26.63
CA GLY A 684 0.35 -46.44 -26.79
C GLY A 684 1.03 -47.44 -27.75
N PRO A 685 0.43 -48.66 -27.92
CA PRO A 685 0.94 -49.69 -28.87
C PRO A 685 0.87 -49.21 -30.33
N GLU A 686 0.00 -48.27 -30.62
CA GLU A 686 -0.14 -47.62 -31.92
C GLU A 686 0.50 -46.21 -31.94
N SER A 687 1.47 -45.94 -31.06
CA SER A 687 2.17 -44.66 -31.00
C SER A 687 2.94 -44.35 -32.29
N VAL A 688 3.12 -43.07 -32.55
CA VAL A 688 3.84 -42.55 -33.73
C VAL A 688 5.06 -41.75 -33.34
N LEU A 689 6.06 -41.81 -34.20
CA LEU A 689 7.21 -40.88 -34.10
C LEU A 689 6.81 -39.55 -34.73
N VAL A 690 6.49 -38.55 -33.94
CA VAL A 690 6.03 -37.21 -34.42
C VAL A 690 7.04 -36.62 -35.41
N MET A 691 8.33 -36.71 -35.07
CA MET A 691 9.43 -36.21 -35.90
C MET A 691 9.85 -37.24 -36.97
N ASP A 692 8.90 -37.59 -37.83
CA ASP A 692 9.14 -38.54 -38.93
C ASP A 692 10.23 -38.03 -39.88
N SER A 693 10.88 -39.00 -40.60
CA SER A 693 11.83 -38.69 -41.63
C SER A 693 11.19 -38.11 -42.90
N ASP A 694 9.93 -38.45 -43.14
CA ASP A 694 9.12 -37.87 -44.20
C ASP A 694 8.58 -36.50 -43.78
N PRO A 695 8.93 -35.43 -44.51
CA PRO A 695 8.50 -34.07 -44.16
C PRO A 695 6.98 -33.84 -44.17
N GLU A 696 6.25 -34.53 -45.07
CA GLU A 696 4.79 -34.38 -45.19
C GLU A 696 4.09 -35.08 -44.01
N ILE A 697 4.52 -36.27 -43.64
CA ILE A 697 4.02 -37.00 -42.48
C ILE A 697 4.33 -36.27 -41.19
N LYS A 698 5.56 -35.80 -41.06
CA LYS A 698 5.99 -34.97 -39.91
C LYS A 698 5.09 -33.73 -39.74
N GLN A 699 4.89 -32.97 -40.85
CA GLN A 699 4.08 -31.75 -40.79
C GLN A 699 2.62 -32.09 -40.45
N ASN A 700 2.07 -33.15 -41.00
CA ASN A 700 0.73 -33.62 -40.73
C ASN A 700 0.50 -33.95 -39.25
N ARG A 701 1.49 -34.63 -38.60
CA ARG A 701 1.48 -34.93 -37.16
C ARG A 701 1.64 -33.68 -36.30
N LEU A 702 2.51 -32.75 -36.70
CA LEU A 702 2.67 -31.45 -36.01
C LEU A 702 1.39 -30.61 -36.10
N ASN A 703 0.64 -30.71 -37.22
CA ASN A 703 -0.63 -30.02 -37.37
C ASN A 703 -1.71 -30.59 -36.45
N LEU A 704 -1.81 -31.91 -36.25
CA LEU A 704 -2.71 -32.52 -35.26
C LEU A 704 -2.43 -31.97 -33.85
N LEU A 705 -1.17 -31.92 -33.45
CA LEU A 705 -0.75 -31.37 -32.15
C LEU A 705 -1.00 -29.86 -32.05
N GLY A 706 -0.79 -29.13 -33.16
CA GLY A 706 -1.07 -27.70 -33.27
C GLY A 706 -2.57 -27.39 -33.12
N LEU A 707 -3.44 -28.22 -33.66
CA LEU A 707 -4.88 -28.08 -33.47
C LEU A 707 -5.26 -28.24 -31.98
N LEU A 708 -4.75 -29.28 -31.29
CA LEU A 708 -5.00 -29.44 -29.86
C LEU A 708 -4.52 -28.24 -29.06
N ARG A 709 -3.30 -27.75 -29.32
CA ARG A 709 -2.79 -26.52 -28.78
C ARG A 709 -3.77 -25.36 -28.98
N ASN A 710 -4.28 -25.18 -30.20
CA ASN A 710 -5.16 -24.07 -30.54
C ASN A 710 -6.51 -24.15 -29.81
N HIS A 711 -7.06 -25.36 -29.65
CA HIS A 711 -8.26 -25.56 -28.82
C HIS A 711 -8.01 -25.18 -27.36
N ALA A 712 -6.90 -25.60 -26.78
CA ALA A 712 -6.54 -25.26 -25.42
C ALA A 712 -6.23 -23.75 -25.24
N ARG A 713 -5.69 -23.07 -26.28
CA ARG A 713 -5.43 -21.64 -26.32
C ARG A 713 -6.67 -20.78 -26.14
N VAL A 714 -7.86 -21.31 -26.37
CA VAL A 714 -9.10 -20.59 -26.04
C VAL A 714 -9.19 -20.30 -24.54
N LEU A 715 -8.68 -21.17 -23.69
CA LEU A 715 -8.57 -20.95 -22.23
C LEU A 715 -7.28 -20.21 -21.89
N ALA A 716 -6.11 -20.75 -22.25
CA ALA A 716 -4.81 -20.22 -21.86
C ALA A 716 -3.66 -20.80 -22.69
N ASP A 717 -2.49 -20.16 -22.60
CA ASP A 717 -1.24 -20.72 -23.09
C ASP A 717 -0.68 -21.75 -22.09
N PHE A 718 -0.94 -23.02 -22.33
CA PHE A 718 -0.46 -24.11 -21.48
C PHE A 718 1.08 -24.24 -21.45
N GLY A 719 1.77 -23.66 -22.45
CA GLY A 719 3.24 -23.61 -22.45
C GLY A 719 3.84 -22.71 -21.37
N ALA A 720 3.07 -21.73 -20.89
CA ALA A 720 3.48 -20.82 -19.84
C ALA A 720 3.20 -21.35 -18.41
N ILE A 721 2.37 -22.39 -18.30
CA ILE A 721 2.01 -22.98 -17.01
C ILE A 721 3.17 -23.84 -16.47
N VAL A 722 3.52 -23.65 -15.21
CA VAL A 722 4.59 -24.41 -14.52
C VAL A 722 3.99 -25.61 -13.79
N ASN A 723 4.56 -26.78 -14.09
CA ASN A 723 4.21 -28.00 -13.35
C ASN A 723 4.74 -27.91 -11.91
N ARG A 724 3.89 -28.13 -10.92
CA ARG A 724 4.23 -28.08 -9.48
C ARG A 724 4.17 -29.45 -8.81
N PHE A 725 4.27 -30.56 -9.58
CA PHE A 725 4.29 -31.92 -9.06
C PHE A 725 5.66 -32.32 -8.56
#